data_bae9f124e194f3a857ae95e0ca42c6c0
#
_entry.id   bae9f124e194f3a857ae95e0ca42c6c0
#
_cell.length_a   1.000
_cell.length_b   1.000
_cell.length_c   1.000
_cell.angle_alpha   90.00
_cell.angle_beta   90.00
_cell.angle_gamma   90.00
#
_symmetry.space_group_name_H-M   'P 1'
#
loop_
_entity.id
_entity.type
_entity.pdbx_description
1 polymer ?
#
loop_
_entity_poly.entity_id
_entity_poly.type
_entity_poly.pdbx_seq_one_letter_code
_entity_poly.pdbx_strand_id
1 'polypeptide(L)'
;MLLNKGPRFRDGASIALVGLPGAGKSTLGVIASTSLKMRLVETDRCFCTMTGSTAVEFLNKHGKESLQARETELLQHILEKHASNTIIVVATRTTDIQACRALLQRFSGTHPVIHILRHQDQVAQHLQRRISRQDVQRMYDVAVPHYRSFVNYEFFVSGTSPDYLTSRTTSVPSFLSLKGVERDFLRFLRFIHGEQRHTGFLLPPENTELSRILVVPFPPQGESLHLEQVHGVHAIQLRLSFPSTLNTDWSALLNYISCISASVRSGCDYPLAFCISQAFDPLTGKLKHEARYFALLTHAISLGFEYCYLDLHAPRRNAVELVKKAATTRIIGTWHQHTKQTGSVPGDWWTSQDCISTYWMAVDLGCAVTQLSAGPARALEDDFSAVAFAQSLRQTAAPGPTRISVFNTGDSGRLSRVLNRVLTPVVLSTDKSTIANAMGFIKEDPELDGIITLQQAQEMSSCTFISSSLGFCSFGSVIAHSIAPSVHNAAFAALGLSHRYGVTESDDLNKALAVMHASDFGGLACANPYKQMIISLLDEISDHACAINAVNTVYPRRTPSKDEPLLCGENTDWIGIVSCIKNSLSPINTATLKTSALVIGAGGMARAAIYGLLHLGVTTIFIHNRTVERAECLARHFSHIAERPGEKLRSTDRMRPTEERRCRFTVVRSLTDAYTFDEEVCPPSIIINALPDGEKEPVSSALDLPLAWFSRPTGGVYIEVCHSTLGD
;
A
#
# COMPACT_ATOMS: atom_id res chain seq x y z
N MET A 1 -25.66 -8.90 -13.49
CA MET A 1 -24.45 -8.24 -14.06
C MET A 1 -24.30 -6.84 -13.47
N LEU A 2 -23.74 -6.73 -12.26
CA LEU A 2 -23.55 -5.45 -11.53
C LEU A 2 -22.07 -5.05 -11.45
N LEU A 3 -21.22 -5.43 -12.45
CA LEU A 3 -19.79 -5.44 -12.21
C LEU A 3 -18.96 -5.02 -13.39
N ASN A 4 -18.75 -3.76 -13.48
CA ASN A 4 -17.44 -3.11 -13.66
C ASN A 4 -17.54 -1.76 -12.94
N LYS A 5 -17.30 -1.76 -11.61
CA LYS A 5 -17.22 -0.53 -10.87
C LYS A 5 -15.89 0.11 -11.22
N GLY A 6 -15.92 1.04 -12.15
CA GLY A 6 -14.86 2.04 -12.27
C GLY A 6 -14.67 2.79 -10.94
N PRO A 7 -13.60 3.57 -10.79
CA PRO A 7 -13.38 4.37 -9.59
C PRO A 7 -14.63 5.19 -9.26
N ARG A 8 -14.98 5.30 -7.97
CA ARG A 8 -16.16 6.04 -7.48
C ARG A 8 -16.20 7.49 -7.94
N PHE A 9 -15.03 8.07 -8.13
CA PHE A 9 -14.86 9.46 -8.48
C PHE A 9 -14.26 9.59 -9.88
N ARG A 10 -14.56 10.71 -10.52
CA ARG A 10 -13.94 11.06 -11.82
C ARG A 10 -12.45 11.28 -11.63
N ASP A 11 -11.69 10.98 -12.66
CA ASP A 11 -10.27 11.31 -12.70
C ASP A 11 -10.06 12.81 -12.47
N GLY A 12 -9.12 13.14 -11.57
CA GLY A 12 -8.87 14.52 -11.19
C GLY A 12 -9.97 15.17 -10.32
N ALA A 13 -10.88 14.38 -9.72
CA ALA A 13 -11.84 14.91 -8.74
C ALA A 13 -11.11 15.62 -7.61
N SER A 14 -11.56 16.82 -7.21
CA SER A 14 -10.97 17.55 -6.10
C SER A 14 -11.22 16.88 -4.76
N ILE A 15 -10.32 17.06 -3.82
CA ILE A 15 -10.34 16.44 -2.49
C ILE A 15 -10.56 17.53 -1.44
N ALA A 16 -11.56 17.41 -0.59
CA ALA A 16 -11.79 18.30 0.54
C ALA A 16 -11.27 17.66 1.84
N LEU A 17 -10.45 18.40 2.60
CA LEU A 17 -9.93 17.99 3.91
C LEU A 17 -10.64 18.77 5.00
N VAL A 18 -11.30 18.08 5.91
CA VAL A 18 -12.03 18.63 7.07
C VAL A 18 -11.49 18.06 8.37
N GLY A 19 -11.75 18.70 9.51
CA GLY A 19 -11.34 18.20 10.82
C GLY A 19 -11.04 19.31 11.82
N LEU A 20 -10.68 18.95 13.04
CA LEU A 20 -10.38 19.86 14.13
C LEU A 20 -9.10 20.71 13.90
N PRO A 21 -8.93 21.85 14.58
CA PRO A 21 -7.67 22.57 14.63
C PRO A 21 -6.57 21.65 15.19
N GLY A 22 -5.37 21.73 14.62
CA GLY A 22 -4.25 20.89 15.06
C GLY A 22 -4.27 19.44 14.56
N ALA A 23 -5.30 19.01 13.84
CA ALA A 23 -5.34 17.66 13.26
C ALA A 23 -4.35 17.42 12.10
N GLY A 24 -3.77 18.50 11.52
CA GLY A 24 -2.76 18.39 10.46
C GLY A 24 -3.29 18.64 9.04
N LYS A 25 -4.50 19.15 8.88
CA LYS A 25 -5.14 19.38 7.57
C LYS A 25 -4.26 20.15 6.56
N SER A 26 -3.70 21.29 6.96
CA SER A 26 -2.86 22.10 6.07
C SER A 26 -1.58 21.38 5.65
N THR A 27 -0.92 20.69 6.58
CA THR A 27 0.28 19.89 6.28
C THR A 27 -0.03 18.78 5.29
N LEU A 28 -1.11 18.02 5.53
CA LEU A 28 -1.55 16.97 4.61
C LEU A 28 -2.04 17.55 3.27
N GLY A 29 -2.65 18.74 3.29
CA GLY A 29 -3.03 19.47 2.09
C GLY A 29 -1.82 19.80 1.21
N VAL A 30 -0.73 20.27 1.79
CA VAL A 30 0.54 20.53 1.09
C VAL A 30 1.13 19.23 0.55
N ILE A 31 1.20 18.18 1.35
CA ILE A 31 1.69 16.86 0.94
C ILE A 31 0.89 16.33 -0.26
N ALA A 32 -0.44 16.33 -0.16
CA ALA A 32 -1.31 15.86 -1.23
C ALA A 32 -1.16 16.70 -2.50
N SER A 33 -1.20 18.03 -2.39
CA SER A 33 -1.11 18.92 -3.54
C SER A 33 0.22 18.76 -4.30
N THR A 34 1.32 18.63 -3.55
CA THR A 34 2.65 18.45 -4.13
C THR A 34 2.78 17.08 -4.80
N SER A 35 2.36 16.00 -4.12
CA SER A 35 2.54 14.64 -4.62
C SER A 35 1.58 14.29 -5.76
N LEU A 36 0.33 14.78 -5.71
CA LEU A 36 -0.67 14.55 -6.76
C LEU A 36 -0.62 15.64 -7.85
N LYS A 37 0.26 16.63 -7.71
CA LYS A 37 0.36 17.80 -8.62
C LYS A 37 -0.98 18.54 -8.78
N MET A 38 -1.75 18.62 -7.70
CA MET A 38 -3.03 19.30 -7.64
C MET A 38 -2.87 20.70 -7.03
N ARG A 39 -3.76 21.62 -7.37
CA ARG A 39 -3.79 22.96 -6.79
C ARG A 39 -4.19 22.87 -5.31
N LEU A 40 -3.56 23.67 -4.44
CA LEU A 40 -3.95 23.82 -3.04
C LEU A 40 -4.81 25.07 -2.86
N VAL A 41 -5.98 24.94 -2.23
CA VAL A 41 -6.88 26.03 -1.84
C VAL A 41 -7.21 25.88 -0.36
N GLU A 42 -6.87 26.90 0.44
CA GLU A 42 -7.23 26.98 1.87
C GLU A 42 -8.35 28.01 2.06
N THR A 43 -9.49 27.60 2.60
CA THR A 43 -10.66 28.49 2.75
C THR A 43 -10.37 29.67 3.64
N ASP A 44 -9.50 29.53 4.65
CA ASP A 44 -9.06 30.64 5.52
C ASP A 44 -8.35 31.75 4.73
N ARG A 45 -7.44 31.38 3.84
CA ARG A 45 -6.72 32.35 3.00
C ARG A 45 -7.65 33.02 2.00
N CYS A 46 -8.54 32.22 1.40
CA CYS A 46 -9.54 32.76 0.49
C CYS A 46 -10.48 33.75 1.19
N PHE A 47 -10.89 33.48 2.43
CA PHE A 47 -11.71 34.39 3.23
C PHE A 47 -10.98 35.71 3.47
N CYS A 48 -9.73 35.66 3.90
CA CYS A 48 -8.92 36.87 4.11
C CYS A 48 -8.75 37.69 2.81
N THR A 49 -8.51 37.03 1.70
CA THR A 49 -8.36 37.70 0.39
C THR A 49 -9.66 38.35 -0.06
N MET A 50 -10.80 37.69 0.18
CA MET A 50 -12.12 38.18 -0.24
C MET A 50 -12.64 39.33 0.62
N THR A 51 -12.36 39.28 1.95
CA THR A 51 -12.94 40.27 2.90
C THR A 51 -11.96 41.36 3.33
N GLY A 52 -10.66 41.20 3.03
CA GLY A 52 -9.59 42.09 3.50
C GLY A 52 -9.31 42.01 5.00
N SER A 53 -9.91 41.03 5.72
CA SER A 53 -9.79 40.90 7.17
C SER A 53 -9.79 39.39 7.56
N THR A 54 -9.23 39.10 8.74
CA THR A 54 -9.35 37.74 9.31
C THR A 54 -10.80 37.47 9.71
N ALA A 55 -11.17 36.18 9.81
CA ALA A 55 -12.50 35.79 10.23
C ALA A 55 -12.87 36.31 11.64
N VAL A 56 -11.87 36.42 12.53
CA VAL A 56 -12.08 36.97 13.89
C VAL A 56 -12.38 38.45 13.84
N GLU A 57 -11.61 39.22 13.08
CA GLU A 57 -11.86 40.66 12.87
C GLU A 57 -13.21 40.91 12.20
N PHE A 58 -13.54 40.08 11.20
CA PHE A 58 -14.82 40.18 10.49
C PHE A 58 -16.00 39.83 11.44
N LEU A 59 -15.87 38.80 12.29
CA LEU A 59 -16.87 38.46 13.30
C LEU A 59 -17.13 39.63 14.26
N ASN A 60 -16.06 40.26 14.77
CA ASN A 60 -16.14 41.37 15.71
C ASN A 60 -16.80 42.61 15.06
N LYS A 61 -16.57 42.83 13.77
CA LYS A 61 -17.09 43.99 13.03
C LYS A 61 -18.50 43.82 12.49
N HIS A 62 -18.84 42.62 11.99
CA HIS A 62 -20.07 42.37 11.22
C HIS A 62 -21.02 41.37 11.89
N GLY A 63 -20.62 40.77 13.00
CA GLY A 63 -21.42 39.79 13.74
C GLY A 63 -21.43 38.37 13.15
N LYS A 64 -22.04 37.44 13.92
CA LYS A 64 -22.02 36.01 13.63
C LYS A 64 -22.80 35.64 12.37
N GLU A 65 -23.96 36.22 12.15
CA GLU A 65 -24.81 35.89 10.99
C GLU A 65 -24.17 36.29 9.67
N SER A 66 -23.55 37.49 9.63
CA SER A 66 -22.81 37.95 8.46
C SER A 66 -21.60 37.09 8.15
N LEU A 67 -20.88 36.62 9.20
CA LEU A 67 -19.77 35.69 9.04
C LEU A 67 -20.26 34.35 8.45
N GLN A 68 -21.35 33.81 9.00
CA GLN A 68 -21.88 32.50 8.52
C GLN A 68 -22.37 32.61 7.06
N ALA A 69 -23.04 33.69 6.69
CA ALA A 69 -23.48 33.92 5.31
C ALA A 69 -22.28 33.96 4.36
N ARG A 70 -21.24 34.74 4.75
CA ARG A 70 -20.04 34.91 3.92
C ARG A 70 -19.20 33.64 3.78
N GLU A 71 -19.05 32.87 4.86
CA GLU A 71 -18.41 31.55 4.83
C GLU A 71 -19.16 30.57 3.90
N THR A 72 -20.50 30.60 3.94
CA THR A 72 -21.33 29.72 3.10
C THR A 72 -21.19 30.08 1.61
N GLU A 73 -21.26 31.38 1.28
CA GLU A 73 -21.06 31.87 -0.09
C GLU A 73 -19.66 31.51 -0.61
N LEU A 74 -18.62 31.72 0.22
CA LEU A 74 -17.26 31.41 -0.13
C LEU A 74 -17.07 29.91 -0.38
N LEU A 75 -17.56 29.04 0.53
CA LEU A 75 -17.43 27.60 0.37
C LEU A 75 -18.14 27.13 -0.89
N GLN A 76 -19.36 27.59 -1.14
CA GLN A 76 -20.09 27.27 -2.36
C GLN A 76 -19.29 27.63 -3.61
N HIS A 77 -18.78 28.85 -3.67
CA HIS A 77 -17.97 29.31 -4.80
C HIS A 77 -16.70 28.47 -4.99
N ILE A 78 -16.00 28.11 -3.90
CA ILE A 78 -14.80 27.27 -3.97
C ILE A 78 -15.13 25.87 -4.50
N LEU A 79 -16.19 25.23 -4.00
CA LEU A 79 -16.57 23.88 -4.40
C LEU A 79 -17.01 23.81 -5.88
N GLU A 80 -17.69 24.86 -6.37
CA GLU A 80 -18.12 24.97 -7.78
C GLU A 80 -16.94 25.27 -8.71
N LYS A 81 -16.11 26.27 -8.38
CA LYS A 81 -14.98 26.71 -9.21
C LYS A 81 -13.82 25.74 -9.25
N HIS A 82 -13.59 25.02 -8.15
CA HIS A 82 -12.49 24.09 -7.96
C HIS A 82 -12.95 22.63 -7.83
N ALA A 83 -13.90 22.21 -8.67
CA ALA A 83 -14.40 20.82 -8.69
C ALA A 83 -13.39 19.82 -9.27
N SER A 84 -12.27 20.26 -9.86
CA SER A 84 -11.26 19.39 -10.45
C SER A 84 -9.84 19.80 -10.07
N ASN A 85 -8.95 18.83 -9.95
CA ASN A 85 -7.51 18.97 -9.72
C ASN A 85 -7.12 19.92 -8.57
N THR A 86 -7.90 19.93 -7.48
CA THR A 86 -7.68 20.82 -6.35
C THR A 86 -7.79 20.08 -5.02
N ILE A 87 -6.86 20.35 -4.11
CA ILE A 87 -6.94 19.99 -2.69
C ILE A 87 -7.53 21.19 -1.95
N ILE A 88 -8.69 21.01 -1.33
CA ILE A 88 -9.42 22.06 -0.62
C ILE A 88 -9.29 21.81 0.88
N VAL A 89 -8.58 22.66 1.60
CA VAL A 89 -8.48 22.61 3.06
C VAL A 89 -9.54 23.50 3.66
N VAL A 90 -10.55 22.89 4.29
CA VAL A 90 -11.69 23.59 4.87
C VAL A 90 -11.40 24.01 6.31
N ALA A 91 -11.64 25.28 6.63
CA ALA A 91 -11.50 25.78 7.98
C ALA A 91 -12.49 25.12 8.94
N THR A 92 -12.07 24.87 10.18
CA THR A 92 -12.92 24.20 11.18
C THR A 92 -14.22 24.97 11.44
N ARG A 93 -14.16 26.30 11.56
CA ARG A 93 -15.35 27.15 11.78
C ARG A 93 -16.37 27.04 10.66
N THR A 94 -15.94 26.84 9.42
CA THR A 94 -16.82 26.66 8.26
C THR A 94 -17.66 25.38 8.45
N THR A 95 -17.10 24.34 9.03
CA THR A 95 -17.81 23.08 9.28
C THR A 95 -18.79 23.14 10.45
N ASP A 96 -18.74 24.18 11.29
CA ASP A 96 -19.72 24.43 12.35
C ASP A 96 -21.06 24.97 11.79
N ILE A 97 -21.06 25.49 10.57
CA ILE A 97 -22.22 26.04 9.89
C ILE A 97 -23.03 24.95 9.21
N GLN A 98 -24.31 24.82 9.54
CA GLN A 98 -25.19 23.76 9.00
C GLN A 98 -25.27 23.81 7.46
N ALA A 99 -25.40 25.01 6.86
CA ALA A 99 -25.44 25.17 5.42
C ALA A 99 -24.16 24.67 4.73
N CYS A 100 -22.99 24.95 5.33
CA CYS A 100 -21.71 24.48 4.83
C CYS A 100 -21.60 22.94 4.92
N ARG A 101 -22.07 22.33 5.99
CA ARG A 101 -22.12 20.85 6.09
C ARG A 101 -22.99 20.25 4.99
N ALA A 102 -24.15 20.84 4.69
CA ALA A 102 -25.02 20.40 3.61
C ALA A 102 -24.34 20.51 2.23
N LEU A 103 -23.55 21.56 1.99
CA LEU A 103 -22.73 21.69 0.78
C LEU A 103 -21.67 20.59 0.68
N LEU A 104 -20.92 20.34 1.77
CA LEU A 104 -19.92 19.28 1.83
C LEU A 104 -20.53 17.89 1.68
N GLN A 105 -21.71 17.63 2.26
CA GLN A 105 -22.43 16.39 2.09
C GLN A 105 -22.85 16.15 0.63
N ARG A 106 -23.33 17.18 -0.05
CA ARG A 106 -23.63 17.10 -1.48
C ARG A 106 -22.35 16.85 -2.30
N PHE A 107 -21.28 17.56 -1.98
CA PHE A 107 -19.98 17.40 -2.62
C PHE A 107 -19.41 15.99 -2.44
N SER A 108 -19.62 15.36 -1.28
CA SER A 108 -19.16 13.99 -0.98
C SER A 108 -19.80 12.93 -1.87
N GLY A 109 -20.92 13.22 -2.53
CA GLY A 109 -21.54 12.32 -3.51
C GLY A 109 -20.69 12.09 -4.76
N THR A 110 -19.84 13.06 -5.13
CA THR A 110 -19.05 13.04 -6.38
C THR A 110 -17.54 13.26 -6.16
N HIS A 111 -17.14 13.63 -4.95
CA HIS A 111 -15.75 13.96 -4.60
C HIS A 111 -15.34 13.36 -3.25
N PRO A 112 -14.06 13.05 -3.02
CA PRO A 112 -13.56 12.69 -1.71
C PRO A 112 -13.67 13.86 -0.72
N VAL A 113 -14.39 13.67 0.38
CA VAL A 113 -14.40 14.56 1.56
C VAL A 113 -13.81 13.75 2.71
N ILE A 114 -12.63 14.11 3.16
CA ILE A 114 -11.83 13.33 4.10
C ILE A 114 -11.78 14.03 5.44
N HIS A 115 -12.27 13.36 6.49
CA HIS A 115 -12.09 13.77 7.87
C HIS A 115 -10.69 13.42 8.33
N ILE A 116 -9.90 14.43 8.67
CA ILE A 116 -8.57 14.26 9.26
C ILE A 116 -8.71 14.20 10.77
N LEU A 117 -8.45 13.03 11.33
CA LEU A 117 -8.53 12.73 12.76
C LEU A 117 -7.11 12.49 13.32
N ARG A 118 -6.85 12.94 14.53
CA ARG A 118 -5.59 12.76 15.26
C ARG A 118 -5.90 12.47 16.72
N HIS A 119 -5.01 11.76 17.43
CA HIS A 119 -5.21 11.46 18.84
C HIS A 119 -5.45 12.75 19.65
N GLN A 120 -6.45 12.74 20.52
CA GLN A 120 -6.87 13.93 21.29
C GLN A 120 -5.74 14.56 22.11
N ASP A 121 -4.85 13.75 22.70
CA ASP A 121 -3.71 14.24 23.47
C ASP A 121 -2.73 15.03 22.61
N GLN A 122 -2.51 14.60 21.37
CA GLN A 122 -1.63 15.29 20.42
C GLN A 122 -2.25 16.61 19.96
N VAL A 123 -3.57 16.64 19.76
CA VAL A 123 -4.31 17.88 19.45
C VAL A 123 -4.25 18.81 20.68
N ALA A 124 -4.45 18.31 21.87
CA ALA A 124 -4.34 19.07 23.11
C ALA A 124 -2.93 19.65 23.29
N GLN A 125 -1.89 18.85 23.09
CA GLN A 125 -0.49 19.30 23.12
C GLN A 125 -0.19 20.42 22.12
N HIS A 126 -0.72 20.31 20.90
CA HIS A 126 -0.59 21.36 19.87
C HIS A 126 -1.31 22.66 20.26
N LEU A 127 -2.46 22.54 20.92
CA LEU A 127 -3.31 23.67 21.29
C LEU A 127 -3.08 24.18 22.72
N GLN A 128 -2.19 23.56 23.52
CA GLN A 128 -1.96 23.84 24.97
C GLN A 128 -1.80 25.32 25.34
N ARG A 129 -1.34 26.15 24.40
CA ARG A 129 -1.21 27.60 24.65
C ARG A 129 -2.54 28.37 24.54
N ARG A 130 -3.64 27.74 24.09
CA ARG A 130 -4.91 28.41 23.75
C ARG A 130 -6.14 27.77 24.37
N ILE A 131 -6.16 26.42 24.62
CA ILE A 131 -7.35 25.66 24.98
C ILE A 131 -6.97 24.60 26.03
N SER A 132 -7.85 24.38 27.04
CA SER A 132 -7.62 23.35 28.07
C SER A 132 -7.81 21.92 27.50
N ARG A 133 -7.18 20.92 28.15
CA ARG A 133 -7.34 19.50 27.75
C ARG A 133 -8.81 19.04 27.84
N GLN A 134 -9.57 19.52 28.82
CA GLN A 134 -10.99 19.19 28.98
C GLN A 134 -11.85 19.78 27.84
N ASP A 135 -11.51 20.98 27.38
CA ASP A 135 -12.24 21.59 26.26
C ASP A 135 -11.91 20.88 24.94
N VAL A 136 -10.67 20.39 24.76
CA VAL A 136 -10.33 19.54 23.61
C VAL A 136 -11.14 18.26 23.62
N GLN A 137 -11.31 17.62 24.79
CA GLN A 137 -12.16 16.42 24.90
C GLN A 137 -13.61 16.73 24.50
N ARG A 138 -14.19 17.81 25.01
CA ARG A 138 -15.55 18.22 24.63
C ARG A 138 -15.69 18.51 23.15
N MET A 139 -14.68 19.16 22.57
CA MET A 139 -14.63 19.40 21.11
C MET A 139 -14.64 18.06 20.33
N TYR A 140 -13.89 17.07 20.81
CA TYR A 140 -13.87 15.75 20.18
C TYR A 140 -15.22 15.05 20.24
N ASP A 141 -15.82 15.00 21.41
CA ASP A 141 -17.09 14.30 21.66
C ASP A 141 -18.24 14.85 20.82
N VAL A 142 -18.22 16.15 20.54
CA VAL A 142 -19.25 16.82 19.72
C VAL A 142 -18.89 16.83 18.25
N ALA A 143 -17.66 17.19 17.88
CA ALA A 143 -17.30 17.47 16.49
C ALA A 143 -17.08 16.19 15.67
N VAL A 144 -16.46 15.13 16.25
CA VAL A 144 -16.14 13.92 15.50
C VAL A 144 -17.39 13.20 14.97
N PRO A 145 -18.46 12.99 15.74
CA PRO A 145 -19.71 12.45 15.21
C PRO A 145 -20.33 13.32 14.11
N HIS A 146 -20.24 14.66 14.24
CA HIS A 146 -20.71 15.58 13.20
C HIS A 146 -19.92 15.44 11.91
N TYR A 147 -18.57 15.35 11.96
CA TYR A 147 -17.76 15.12 10.76
C TYR A 147 -18.16 13.84 10.07
N ARG A 148 -18.30 12.73 10.81
CA ARG A 148 -18.70 11.41 10.28
C ARG A 148 -20.06 11.42 9.57
N SER A 149 -20.94 12.39 9.88
CA SER A 149 -22.27 12.46 9.27
C SER A 149 -22.28 12.97 7.82
N PHE A 150 -21.27 13.71 7.37
CA PHE A 150 -21.24 14.30 6.02
C PHE A 150 -20.00 13.98 5.19
N VAL A 151 -18.99 13.29 5.78
CA VAL A 151 -17.80 12.85 5.04
C VAL A 151 -18.00 11.45 4.48
N ASN A 152 -17.22 11.11 3.47
CA ASN A 152 -17.19 9.76 2.93
C ASN A 152 -15.93 8.97 3.29
N TYR A 153 -14.90 9.66 3.80
CA TYR A 153 -13.67 9.02 4.26
C TYR A 153 -13.14 9.64 5.55
N GLU A 154 -12.39 8.83 6.30
CA GLU A 154 -11.69 9.27 7.51
C GLU A 154 -10.25 8.79 7.46
N PHE A 155 -9.30 9.68 7.71
CA PHE A 155 -7.90 9.38 7.83
C PHE A 155 -7.40 9.73 9.23
N PHE A 156 -6.96 8.71 9.98
CA PHE A 156 -6.36 8.90 11.29
C PHE A 156 -4.86 9.10 11.15
N VAL A 157 -4.34 10.24 11.62
CA VAL A 157 -2.91 10.56 11.63
C VAL A 157 -2.25 9.82 12.79
N SER A 158 -1.53 8.75 12.49
CA SER A 158 -0.70 8.05 13.47
C SER A 158 0.49 8.93 13.79
N GLY A 159 0.50 9.58 14.96
CA GLY A 159 1.68 10.25 15.48
C GLY A 159 2.59 9.21 16.12
N THR A 160 3.89 9.31 15.94
CA THR A 160 4.84 8.66 16.84
C THR A 160 4.64 9.28 18.21
N SER A 161 3.91 8.62 19.10
CA SER A 161 3.88 8.98 20.50
C SER A 161 5.27 8.69 21.10
N PRO A 162 5.93 9.64 21.78
CA PRO A 162 7.20 9.39 22.42
C PRO A 162 7.15 8.23 23.43
N ASP A 163 5.98 7.92 23.95
CA ASP A 163 5.79 6.94 25.02
C ASP A 163 5.74 5.47 24.57
N TYR A 164 5.60 5.20 23.28
CA TYR A 164 5.60 3.82 22.74
C TYR A 164 6.99 3.35 22.27
N LEU A 165 8.00 4.19 22.32
CA LEU A 165 9.39 3.89 21.94
C LEU A 165 10.35 3.89 23.13
N THR A 166 9.89 3.67 24.35
CA THR A 166 10.72 3.67 25.55
C THR A 166 11.59 2.44 25.72
N SER A 167 12.35 2.07 24.71
CA SER A 167 13.51 1.20 24.94
C SER A 167 14.73 1.49 24.06
N ARG A 168 14.72 2.54 23.22
CA ARG A 168 15.94 2.97 22.54
C ARG A 168 16.05 4.50 22.54
N THR A 169 17.05 4.99 23.22
CA THR A 169 17.49 6.38 23.42
C THR A 169 18.03 7.04 22.14
N THR A 170 17.26 7.03 21.06
CA THR A 170 17.57 7.84 19.88
C THR A 170 16.34 8.65 19.52
N SER A 171 16.41 9.96 19.76
CA SER A 171 15.41 10.91 19.29
C SER A 171 15.34 10.84 17.76
N VAL A 172 14.31 10.18 17.23
CA VAL A 172 14.06 10.16 15.80
C VAL A 172 13.82 11.60 15.36
N PRO A 173 14.57 12.13 14.38
CA PRO A 173 14.37 13.49 13.88
C PRO A 173 12.92 13.72 13.46
N SER A 174 12.34 14.85 13.80
CA SER A 174 10.91 15.16 13.57
C SER A 174 10.47 15.04 12.10
N PHE A 175 11.40 15.20 11.14
CA PHE A 175 11.10 15.03 9.72
C PHE A 175 10.87 13.56 9.30
N LEU A 176 11.49 12.60 9.99
CA LEU A 176 11.27 11.18 9.70
C LEU A 176 9.87 10.71 10.14
N SER A 177 9.34 11.27 11.23
CA SER A 177 7.97 11.00 11.66
C SER A 177 6.95 11.54 10.63
N LEU A 178 7.22 12.69 10.03
CA LEU A 178 6.39 13.25 8.97
C LEU A 178 6.42 12.39 7.69
N LYS A 179 7.56 11.74 7.39
CA LYS A 179 7.68 10.82 6.24
C LYS A 179 6.79 9.59 6.35
N GLY A 180 6.66 9.01 7.54
CA GLY A 180 5.72 7.93 7.79
C GLY A 180 4.27 8.36 7.48
N VAL A 181 3.86 9.50 8.03
CA VAL A 181 2.52 10.06 7.79
C VAL A 181 2.29 10.39 6.30
N GLU A 182 3.30 10.97 5.63
CA GLU A 182 3.26 11.23 4.19
C GLU A 182 3.00 9.95 3.39
N ARG A 183 3.79 8.89 3.64
CA ARG A 183 3.65 7.59 2.98
C ARG A 183 2.25 7.02 3.15
N ASP A 184 1.75 7.01 4.39
CA ASP A 184 0.46 6.42 4.73
C ASP A 184 -0.70 7.22 4.13
N PHE A 185 -0.62 8.55 4.16
CA PHE A 185 -1.65 9.41 3.57
C PHE A 185 -1.70 9.30 2.05
N LEU A 186 -0.54 9.26 1.39
CA LEU A 186 -0.48 9.07 -0.06
C LEU A 186 -0.95 7.68 -0.48
N ARG A 187 -0.65 6.64 0.30
CA ARG A 187 -1.21 5.31 0.11
C ARG A 187 -2.74 5.33 0.16
N PHE A 188 -3.28 5.98 1.19
CA PHE A 188 -4.73 6.14 1.35
C PHE A 188 -5.37 6.90 0.19
N LEU A 189 -4.78 8.03 -0.26
CA LEU A 189 -5.29 8.81 -1.39
C LEU A 189 -5.31 8.00 -2.69
N ARG A 190 -4.24 7.26 -2.99
CA ARG A 190 -4.20 6.37 -4.16
C ARG A 190 -5.29 5.30 -4.11
N PHE A 191 -5.50 4.71 -2.94
CA PHE A 191 -6.54 3.71 -2.75
C PHE A 191 -7.93 4.28 -3.03
N ILE A 192 -8.30 5.44 -2.49
CA ILE A 192 -9.63 6.04 -2.71
C ILE A 192 -9.86 6.52 -4.15
N HIS A 193 -8.78 6.84 -4.88
CA HIS A 193 -8.84 7.15 -6.31
C HIS A 193 -8.91 5.91 -7.21
N GLY A 194 -8.81 4.71 -6.63
CA GLY A 194 -8.82 3.46 -7.38
C GLY A 194 -7.53 3.20 -8.16
N GLU A 195 -6.47 3.94 -7.86
CA GLU A 195 -5.14 3.65 -8.38
C GLU A 195 -4.66 2.34 -7.75
N GLN A 196 -4.76 1.25 -8.50
CA GLN A 196 -4.13 0.00 -8.08
C GLN A 196 -2.62 0.24 -7.99
N ARG A 197 -1.98 -0.30 -6.95
CA ARG A 197 -0.52 -0.33 -6.91
C ARG A 197 -0.02 -1.13 -8.12
N HIS A 198 0.26 -0.43 -9.20
CA HIS A 198 1.09 -0.98 -10.26
C HIS A 198 2.58 -0.86 -9.85
N THR A 199 2.93 -1.42 -8.73
CA THR A 199 4.23 -2.06 -8.62
C THR A 199 4.06 -3.32 -9.45
N GLY A 200 4.61 -3.36 -10.67
CA GLY A 200 4.31 -4.34 -11.70
C GLY A 200 4.54 -5.82 -11.34
N PHE A 201 4.68 -6.15 -10.06
CA PHE A 201 5.06 -7.44 -9.55
C PHE A 201 4.08 -8.05 -8.52
N LEU A 202 3.21 -7.26 -7.90
CA LEU A 202 2.31 -7.80 -6.87
C LEU A 202 0.88 -7.87 -7.42
N LEU A 203 0.48 -9.08 -7.76
CA LEU A 203 -0.93 -9.38 -8.00
C LEU A 203 -1.74 -9.12 -6.72
N PRO A 204 -3.01 -8.70 -6.86
CA PRO A 204 -3.92 -8.67 -5.72
C PRO A 204 -3.91 -10.02 -4.99
N PRO A 205 -3.97 -10.05 -3.65
CA PRO A 205 -3.94 -11.27 -2.85
C PRO A 205 -4.86 -12.39 -3.34
N GLU A 206 -6.06 -12.07 -3.81
CA GLU A 206 -7.01 -13.04 -4.35
C GLU A 206 -6.61 -13.62 -5.71
N ASN A 207 -5.69 -12.99 -6.42
CA ASN A 207 -5.15 -13.46 -7.70
C ASN A 207 -3.80 -14.16 -7.56
N THR A 208 -3.24 -14.14 -6.36
CA THR A 208 -2.00 -14.85 -6.02
C THR A 208 -2.32 -16.27 -5.62
N GLU A 209 -1.63 -17.24 -6.23
CA GLU A 209 -1.77 -18.65 -5.82
C GLU A 209 -1.20 -18.87 -4.42
N LEU A 210 -1.88 -19.72 -3.65
CA LEU A 210 -1.54 -20.03 -2.25
C LEU A 210 -1.47 -18.79 -1.35
N SER A 211 -2.35 -17.82 -1.61
CA SER A 211 -2.38 -16.61 -0.80
C SER A 211 -2.90 -16.88 0.61
N ARG A 212 -2.30 -16.19 1.58
CA ARG A 212 -2.57 -16.33 3.01
C ARG A 212 -2.95 -14.98 3.62
N ILE A 213 -3.92 -15.00 4.52
CA ILE A 213 -4.33 -13.83 5.27
C ILE A 213 -4.09 -14.05 6.76
N LEU A 214 -3.30 -13.16 7.37
CA LEU A 214 -3.02 -13.22 8.80
C LEU A 214 -4.21 -12.74 9.59
N VAL A 215 -4.75 -13.57 10.45
CA VAL A 215 -5.84 -13.21 11.36
C VAL A 215 -5.26 -12.60 12.63
N VAL A 216 -5.66 -11.37 12.90
CA VAL A 216 -5.23 -10.61 14.07
C VAL A 216 -6.47 -10.06 14.78
N PRO A 217 -6.73 -10.42 16.03
CA PRO A 217 -7.80 -9.81 16.81
C PRO A 217 -7.46 -8.35 17.10
N PHE A 218 -8.49 -7.51 17.23
CA PHE A 218 -8.29 -6.18 17.80
C PHE A 218 -7.76 -6.32 19.22
N PRO A 219 -6.64 -5.66 19.58
CA PRO A 219 -6.08 -5.74 20.93
C PRO A 219 -7.06 -5.14 21.95
N PRO A 220 -6.95 -5.45 23.24
CA PRO A 220 -7.67 -4.73 24.28
C PRO A 220 -7.35 -3.22 24.26
N GLN A 221 -8.27 -2.39 24.76
CA GLN A 221 -8.02 -0.95 24.81
C GLN A 221 -6.80 -0.64 25.69
N GLY A 222 -5.86 0.11 25.14
CA GLY A 222 -4.61 0.47 25.79
C GLY A 222 -3.40 -0.39 25.39
N GLU A 223 -3.60 -1.48 24.65
CA GLU A 223 -2.52 -2.29 24.11
C GLU A 223 -2.20 -1.87 22.66
N SER A 224 -0.90 -1.91 22.32
CA SER A 224 -0.42 -1.64 20.96
C SER A 224 -0.22 -2.94 20.19
N LEU A 225 -0.44 -2.89 18.89
CA LEU A 225 -0.24 -4.01 17.98
C LEU A 225 1.04 -3.79 17.16
N HIS A 226 2.05 -4.65 17.37
CA HIS A 226 3.32 -4.60 16.66
C HIS A 226 3.36 -5.68 15.57
N LEU A 227 3.29 -5.27 14.31
CA LEU A 227 3.30 -6.16 13.15
C LEU A 227 4.53 -5.95 12.25
N GLU A 228 5.56 -5.27 12.75
CA GLU A 228 6.75 -4.89 11.97
C GLU A 228 7.57 -6.07 11.45
N GLN A 229 7.40 -7.26 12.04
CA GLN A 229 8.16 -8.48 11.69
C GLN A 229 7.29 -9.54 11.00
N VAL A 230 6.12 -9.19 10.50
CA VAL A 230 5.25 -10.14 9.81
C VAL A 230 5.71 -10.29 8.36
N HIS A 231 6.07 -11.50 7.96
CA HIS A 231 6.48 -11.84 6.60
C HIS A 231 5.75 -13.09 6.11
N GLY A 232 5.62 -13.25 4.79
CA GLY A 232 5.05 -14.47 4.17
C GLY A 232 3.53 -14.51 4.11
N VAL A 233 2.85 -13.42 4.43
CA VAL A 233 1.41 -13.25 4.24
C VAL A 233 1.11 -12.28 3.08
N HIS A 234 -0.11 -12.28 2.59
CA HIS A 234 -0.54 -11.44 1.46
C HIS A 234 -1.51 -10.35 1.89
N ALA A 235 -2.16 -10.50 3.04
CA ALA A 235 -3.03 -9.52 3.66
C ALA A 235 -3.11 -9.75 5.18
N ILE A 236 -3.60 -8.74 5.90
CA ILE A 236 -3.85 -8.81 7.35
C ILE A 236 -5.35 -8.60 7.60
N GLN A 237 -5.98 -9.56 8.29
CA GLN A 237 -7.37 -9.46 8.72
C GLN A 237 -7.43 -8.96 10.16
N LEU A 238 -7.91 -7.75 10.35
CA LEU A 238 -8.24 -7.23 11.67
C LEU A 238 -9.65 -7.70 12.05
N ARG A 239 -9.73 -8.52 13.09
CA ARG A 239 -10.97 -9.19 13.51
C ARG A 239 -11.52 -8.57 14.79
N LEU A 240 -12.68 -7.94 14.70
CA LEU A 240 -13.39 -7.29 15.81
C LEU A 240 -14.47 -8.21 16.37
N SER A 241 -14.43 -8.51 17.66
CA SER A 241 -15.58 -9.15 18.34
C SER A 241 -16.76 -8.19 18.39
N PHE A 242 -17.92 -8.63 17.93
CA PHE A 242 -19.11 -7.78 17.94
C PHE A 242 -19.49 -7.40 19.38
N PRO A 243 -19.68 -6.12 19.71
CA PRO A 243 -20.02 -5.70 21.07
C PRO A 243 -21.32 -6.34 21.57
N SER A 244 -21.24 -7.10 22.64
CA SER A 244 -22.38 -7.83 23.20
C SER A 244 -23.34 -6.94 24.00
N THR A 245 -22.88 -5.75 24.43
CA THR A 245 -23.67 -4.84 25.30
C THR A 245 -24.12 -3.60 24.53
N LEU A 246 -25.37 -3.20 24.77
CA LEU A 246 -25.98 -1.96 24.25
C LEU A 246 -25.32 -0.69 24.83
N ASN A 247 -24.66 -0.80 25.99
CA ASN A 247 -24.03 0.31 26.71
C ASN A 247 -22.62 0.67 26.23
N THR A 248 -22.13 0.06 25.15
CA THR A 248 -20.83 0.42 24.57
C THR A 248 -20.88 1.86 24.04
N ASP A 249 -19.94 2.70 24.47
CA ASP A 249 -19.75 4.02 23.88
C ASP A 249 -19.39 3.88 22.40
N TRP A 250 -20.36 4.17 21.55
CA TRP A 250 -20.25 3.99 20.11
C TRP A 250 -19.18 4.89 19.49
N SER A 251 -19.05 6.12 19.98
CA SER A 251 -18.05 7.06 19.48
C SER A 251 -16.64 6.61 19.86
N ALA A 252 -16.46 6.17 21.10
CA ALA A 252 -15.18 5.62 21.56
C ALA A 252 -14.77 4.37 20.77
N LEU A 253 -15.72 3.47 20.46
CA LEU A 253 -15.45 2.28 19.64
C LEU A 253 -14.98 2.65 18.23
N LEU A 254 -15.66 3.57 17.56
CA LEU A 254 -15.26 4.01 16.21
C LEU A 254 -13.87 4.68 16.21
N ASN A 255 -13.59 5.52 17.23
CA ASN A 255 -12.28 6.15 17.40
C ASN A 255 -11.18 5.11 17.64
N TYR A 256 -11.47 4.09 18.43
CA TYR A 256 -10.56 2.97 18.68
C TYR A 256 -10.24 2.19 17.41
N ILE A 257 -11.26 1.85 16.60
CA ILE A 257 -11.06 1.19 15.30
C ILE A 257 -10.19 2.05 14.38
N SER A 258 -10.45 3.35 14.31
CA SER A 258 -9.66 4.28 13.50
C SER A 258 -8.18 4.33 13.93
N CYS A 259 -7.93 4.39 15.25
CA CYS A 259 -6.59 4.44 15.84
C CYS A 259 -5.80 3.15 15.56
N ILE A 260 -6.36 1.98 15.86
CA ILE A 260 -5.69 0.69 15.66
C ILE A 260 -5.43 0.44 14.18
N SER A 261 -6.41 0.71 13.32
CA SER A 261 -6.24 0.55 11.86
C SER A 261 -5.11 1.43 11.31
N ALA A 262 -4.98 2.66 11.80
CA ALA A 262 -3.90 3.55 11.41
C ALA A 262 -2.55 3.08 11.94
N SER A 263 -2.47 2.59 13.18
CA SER A 263 -1.25 2.03 13.78
C SER A 263 -0.75 0.83 12.96
N VAL A 264 -1.63 -0.10 12.60
CA VAL A 264 -1.28 -1.26 11.76
C VAL A 264 -0.80 -0.82 10.38
N ARG A 265 -1.50 0.15 9.76
CA ARG A 265 -1.14 0.66 8.43
C ARG A 265 0.23 1.35 8.42
N SER A 266 0.60 2.04 9.50
CA SER A 266 1.91 2.69 9.62
C SER A 266 3.06 1.69 9.83
N GLY A 267 2.77 0.53 10.44
CA GLY A 267 3.74 -0.53 10.71
C GLY A 267 3.95 -1.53 9.58
N CYS A 268 3.04 -1.59 8.58
CA CYS A 268 3.14 -2.58 7.51
C CYS A 268 2.55 -2.10 6.18
N ASP A 269 3.05 -2.70 5.09
CA ASP A 269 2.59 -2.41 3.73
C ASP A 269 1.53 -3.39 3.19
N TYR A 270 1.09 -4.35 4.01
CA TYR A 270 0.08 -5.33 3.60
C TYR A 270 -1.31 -4.70 3.43
N PRO A 271 -2.13 -5.19 2.48
CA PRO A 271 -3.55 -4.87 2.43
C PRO A 271 -4.26 -5.27 3.72
N LEU A 272 -5.14 -4.39 4.21
CA LEU A 272 -5.92 -4.63 5.42
C LEU A 272 -7.33 -5.10 5.08
N ALA A 273 -7.79 -6.10 5.81
CA ALA A 273 -9.13 -6.63 5.76
C ALA A 273 -9.84 -6.42 7.11
N PHE A 274 -11.06 -5.94 7.09
CA PHE A 274 -11.87 -5.77 8.28
C PHE A 274 -12.91 -6.90 8.39
N CYS A 275 -12.94 -7.57 9.53
CA CYS A 275 -13.88 -8.65 9.82
C CYS A 275 -14.55 -8.45 11.17
N ILE A 276 -15.83 -8.77 11.26
CA ILE A 276 -16.61 -8.77 12.51
C ILE A 276 -16.96 -10.21 12.83
N SER A 277 -16.56 -10.69 14.01
CA SER A 277 -16.95 -12.01 14.51
C SER A 277 -18.11 -11.93 15.49
N GLN A 278 -18.81 -13.06 15.69
CA GLN A 278 -19.90 -13.21 16.68
C GLN A 278 -21.06 -12.21 16.51
N ALA A 279 -21.24 -11.64 15.31
CA ALA A 279 -22.34 -10.71 15.04
C ALA A 279 -23.71 -11.40 14.99
N PHE A 280 -23.74 -12.72 14.71
CA PHE A 280 -24.94 -13.52 14.62
C PHE A 280 -25.19 -14.31 15.91
N ASP A 281 -26.48 -14.48 16.21
CA ASP A 281 -26.89 -15.35 17.29
C ASP A 281 -26.70 -16.83 16.86
N PRO A 282 -25.91 -17.61 17.58
CA PRO A 282 -25.60 -18.98 17.19
C PRO A 282 -26.81 -19.92 17.20
N LEU A 283 -27.86 -19.59 17.92
CA LEU A 283 -29.07 -20.42 18.02
C LEU A 283 -30.10 -20.09 16.94
N THR A 284 -30.25 -18.83 16.59
CA THR A 284 -31.26 -18.36 15.63
C THR A 284 -30.71 -18.05 14.24
N GLY A 285 -29.42 -17.94 14.10
CA GLY A 285 -28.76 -17.49 12.88
C GLY A 285 -29.06 -16.03 12.49
N LYS A 286 -29.70 -15.28 13.39
CA LYS A 286 -30.09 -13.88 13.14
C LYS A 286 -29.02 -12.92 13.62
N LEU A 287 -28.88 -11.81 12.88
CA LEU A 287 -27.99 -10.72 13.21
C LEU A 287 -28.41 -10.05 14.52
N LYS A 288 -27.53 -9.95 15.51
CA LYS A 288 -27.83 -9.42 16.84
C LYS A 288 -28.31 -7.96 16.81
N HIS A 289 -27.60 -7.11 16.02
CA HIS A 289 -27.91 -5.68 15.88
C HIS A 289 -27.56 -5.21 14.45
N GLU A 290 -28.50 -5.30 13.54
CA GLU A 290 -28.31 -5.03 12.13
C GLU A 290 -27.73 -3.63 11.85
N ALA A 291 -28.32 -2.58 12.42
CA ALA A 291 -27.88 -1.21 12.19
C ALA A 291 -26.42 -0.98 12.62
N ARG A 292 -26.00 -1.54 13.77
CA ARG A 292 -24.63 -1.44 14.27
C ARG A 292 -23.65 -2.24 13.43
N TYR A 293 -24.02 -3.42 12.98
CA TYR A 293 -23.20 -4.26 12.11
C TYR A 293 -22.84 -3.52 10.81
N PHE A 294 -23.84 -3.01 10.10
CA PHE A 294 -23.61 -2.27 8.87
C PHE A 294 -22.93 -0.91 9.07
N ALA A 295 -23.12 -0.27 10.22
CA ALA A 295 -22.41 0.96 10.59
C ALA A 295 -20.91 0.70 10.78
N LEU A 296 -20.51 -0.41 11.42
CA LEU A 296 -19.10 -0.82 11.57
C LEU A 296 -18.47 -1.12 10.21
N LEU A 297 -19.14 -1.88 9.34
CA LEU A 297 -18.63 -2.17 7.98
C LEU A 297 -18.51 -0.88 7.15
N THR A 298 -19.49 0.03 7.25
CA THR A 298 -19.43 1.33 6.57
C THR A 298 -18.27 2.18 7.09
N HIS A 299 -18.01 2.16 8.40
CA HIS A 299 -16.87 2.85 8.99
C HIS A 299 -15.55 2.27 8.51
N ALA A 300 -15.41 0.94 8.44
CA ALA A 300 -14.21 0.30 7.89
C ALA A 300 -13.96 0.71 6.42
N ILE A 301 -15.01 0.79 5.60
CA ILE A 301 -14.92 1.29 4.22
C ILE A 301 -14.43 2.74 4.21
N SER A 302 -14.93 3.60 5.11
CA SER A 302 -14.50 5.00 5.19
C SER A 302 -13.04 5.15 5.63
N LEU A 303 -12.50 4.20 6.38
CA LEU A 303 -11.09 4.12 6.78
C LEU A 303 -10.16 3.61 5.66
N GLY A 304 -10.70 3.20 4.52
CA GLY A 304 -9.93 2.72 3.37
C GLY A 304 -9.34 1.33 3.57
N PHE A 305 -10.05 0.42 4.24
CA PHE A 305 -9.69 -0.99 4.22
C PHE A 305 -9.78 -1.54 2.80
N GLU A 306 -8.76 -2.26 2.36
CA GLU A 306 -8.71 -2.86 1.03
C GLU A 306 -9.72 -3.99 0.87
N TYR A 307 -10.03 -4.71 1.97
CA TYR A 307 -11.03 -5.77 2.03
C TYR A 307 -11.98 -5.56 3.20
N CYS A 308 -13.24 -5.97 3.01
CA CYS A 308 -14.25 -5.96 4.07
C CYS A 308 -15.05 -7.27 4.00
N TYR A 309 -15.14 -7.98 5.12
CA TYR A 309 -15.88 -9.21 5.25
C TYR A 309 -17.36 -8.92 5.46
N LEU A 310 -18.20 -9.52 4.63
CA LEU A 310 -19.65 -9.46 4.68
C LEU A 310 -20.21 -10.86 4.88
N ASP A 311 -20.86 -11.10 5.99
CA ASP A 311 -21.58 -12.36 6.21
C ASP A 311 -22.81 -12.42 5.30
N LEU A 312 -22.93 -13.51 4.55
CA LEU A 312 -24.00 -13.71 3.55
C LEU A 312 -25.36 -14.05 4.18
N HIS A 313 -25.41 -14.33 5.49
CA HIS A 313 -26.67 -14.40 6.25
C HIS A 313 -27.29 -13.01 6.48
N ALA A 314 -26.55 -11.94 6.25
CA ALA A 314 -27.05 -10.58 6.45
C ALA A 314 -28.16 -10.23 5.45
N PRO A 315 -29.11 -9.33 5.82
CA PRO A 315 -30.20 -8.92 4.95
C PRO A 315 -29.71 -8.41 3.60
N ARG A 316 -30.19 -9.04 2.50
CA ARG A 316 -29.74 -8.77 1.12
C ARG A 316 -29.83 -7.28 0.75
N ARG A 317 -30.89 -6.58 1.19
CA ARG A 317 -31.07 -5.16 0.90
C ARG A 317 -29.88 -4.33 1.38
N ASN A 318 -29.49 -4.53 2.64
CA ASN A 318 -28.41 -3.78 3.28
C ASN A 318 -27.04 -4.22 2.73
N ALA A 319 -26.88 -5.50 2.40
CA ALA A 319 -25.69 -6.03 1.71
C ALA A 319 -25.47 -5.36 0.36
N VAL A 320 -26.51 -5.20 -0.45
CA VAL A 320 -26.44 -4.49 -1.74
C VAL A 320 -26.08 -3.02 -1.56
N GLU A 321 -26.63 -2.34 -0.56
CA GLU A 321 -26.28 -0.95 -0.25
C GLU A 321 -24.82 -0.81 0.19
N LEU A 322 -24.32 -1.72 1.03
CA LEU A 322 -22.93 -1.75 1.47
C LEU A 322 -21.99 -1.94 0.26
N VAL A 323 -22.28 -2.93 -0.56
CA VAL A 323 -21.48 -3.21 -1.77
C VAL A 323 -21.46 -2.02 -2.73
N LYS A 324 -22.56 -1.28 -2.88
CA LYS A 324 -22.58 -0.04 -3.66
C LYS A 324 -21.70 1.06 -3.06
N LYS A 325 -21.66 1.17 -1.72
CA LYS A 325 -20.83 2.14 -1.00
C LYS A 325 -19.34 1.75 -0.99
N ALA A 326 -19.03 0.47 -1.11
CA ALA A 326 -17.69 -0.07 -0.95
C ALA A 326 -16.67 0.49 -1.98
N ALA A 327 -17.12 0.98 -3.14
CA ALA A 327 -16.30 1.60 -4.17
C ALA A 327 -15.02 0.81 -4.51
N THR A 328 -13.88 1.21 -3.92
CA THR A 328 -12.57 0.59 -4.08
C THR A 328 -12.31 -0.57 -3.11
N THR A 329 -13.05 -0.65 -2.00
CA THR A 329 -12.96 -1.77 -1.05
C THR A 329 -13.55 -3.03 -1.66
N ARG A 330 -12.79 -4.11 -1.64
CA ARG A 330 -13.23 -5.43 -2.15
C ARG A 330 -13.99 -6.18 -1.06
N ILE A 331 -15.18 -6.65 -1.38
CA ILE A 331 -16.00 -7.40 -0.43
C ILE A 331 -15.65 -8.88 -0.51
N ILE A 332 -15.39 -9.49 0.66
CA ILE A 332 -15.28 -10.93 0.85
C ILE A 332 -16.60 -11.40 1.45
N GLY A 333 -17.41 -12.10 0.66
CA GLY A 333 -18.65 -12.71 1.14
C GLY A 333 -18.33 -13.98 1.93
N THR A 334 -18.78 -14.07 3.19
CA THR A 334 -18.50 -15.23 4.05
C THR A 334 -19.75 -15.99 4.39
N TRP A 335 -19.61 -17.32 4.49
CA TRP A 335 -20.63 -18.22 5.02
C TRP A 335 -19.97 -19.33 5.80
N HIS A 336 -20.42 -19.53 7.04
CA HIS A 336 -20.00 -20.66 7.86
C HIS A 336 -21.16 -21.62 8.11
N GLN A 337 -21.03 -22.87 7.66
CA GLN A 337 -22.02 -23.92 7.90
C GLN A 337 -21.75 -24.66 9.20
N HIS A 338 -22.61 -24.44 10.18
CA HIS A 338 -22.55 -25.11 11.48
C HIS A 338 -23.16 -26.51 11.42
N THR A 339 -22.34 -27.55 11.47
CA THR A 339 -22.83 -28.94 11.42
C THR A 339 -23.50 -29.41 12.71
N LYS A 340 -23.15 -28.81 13.85
CA LYS A 340 -23.79 -29.13 15.14
C LYS A 340 -25.27 -28.79 15.19
N GLN A 341 -25.71 -27.82 14.40
CA GLN A 341 -27.11 -27.35 14.38
C GLN A 341 -27.99 -28.11 13.38
N THR A 342 -27.39 -28.56 12.29
CA THR A 342 -28.12 -29.23 11.20
C THR A 342 -28.07 -30.75 11.28
N GLY A 343 -27.20 -31.33 12.12
CA GLY A 343 -26.95 -32.77 12.19
C GLY A 343 -26.26 -33.34 10.94
N SER A 344 -26.02 -32.51 9.91
CA SER A 344 -25.36 -32.89 8.66
C SER A 344 -23.84 -33.00 8.82
N VAL A 345 -23.23 -33.81 7.96
CA VAL A 345 -21.75 -33.91 7.87
C VAL A 345 -21.24 -32.80 6.95
N PRO A 346 -20.08 -32.18 7.19
CA PRO A 346 -19.52 -31.17 6.30
C PRO A 346 -19.42 -31.60 4.86
N GLY A 347 -19.06 -32.89 4.61
CA GLY A 347 -19.00 -33.49 3.27
C GLY A 347 -20.30 -33.41 2.49
N ASP A 348 -21.45 -33.62 3.15
CA ASP A 348 -22.77 -33.55 2.53
C ASP A 348 -23.13 -32.13 2.11
N TRP A 349 -22.70 -31.14 2.91
CA TRP A 349 -22.97 -29.74 2.55
C TRP A 349 -22.18 -29.31 1.31
N TRP A 350 -20.92 -29.72 1.18
CA TRP A 350 -20.09 -29.37 0.01
C TRP A 350 -20.66 -29.88 -1.31
N THR A 351 -21.45 -30.96 -1.27
CA THR A 351 -22.12 -31.55 -2.46
C THR A 351 -23.56 -31.03 -2.64
N SER A 352 -24.05 -30.24 -1.70
CA SER A 352 -25.45 -29.79 -1.68
C SER A 352 -25.71 -28.63 -2.67
N GLN A 353 -26.97 -28.51 -3.09
CA GLN A 353 -27.42 -27.36 -3.90
C GLN A 353 -27.37 -26.04 -3.08
N ASP A 354 -27.48 -26.10 -1.77
CA ASP A 354 -27.41 -24.91 -0.92
C ASP A 354 -26.00 -24.29 -0.93
N CYS A 355 -24.97 -25.10 -0.92
CA CYS A 355 -23.59 -24.63 -1.05
C CYS A 355 -23.37 -23.89 -2.38
N ILE A 356 -23.82 -24.47 -3.49
CA ILE A 356 -23.76 -23.90 -4.84
C ILE A 356 -24.54 -22.57 -4.87
N SER A 357 -25.76 -22.55 -4.32
CA SER A 357 -26.59 -21.35 -4.27
C SER A 357 -25.96 -20.22 -3.46
N THR A 358 -25.29 -20.56 -2.36
CA THR A 358 -24.56 -19.60 -1.52
C THR A 358 -23.39 -18.96 -2.29
N TYR A 359 -22.64 -19.74 -3.05
CA TYR A 359 -21.59 -19.19 -3.93
C TYR A 359 -22.18 -18.20 -4.95
N TRP A 360 -23.24 -18.56 -5.64
CA TRP A 360 -23.87 -17.69 -6.64
C TRP A 360 -24.49 -16.43 -6.02
N MET A 361 -25.00 -16.54 -4.79
CA MET A 361 -25.47 -15.36 -4.04
C MET A 361 -24.35 -14.34 -3.82
N ALA A 362 -23.13 -14.77 -3.47
CA ALA A 362 -21.98 -13.87 -3.35
C ALA A 362 -21.56 -13.27 -4.68
N VAL A 363 -21.59 -14.05 -5.77
CA VAL A 363 -21.34 -13.58 -7.13
C VAL A 363 -22.34 -12.49 -7.54
N ASP A 364 -23.62 -12.71 -7.30
CA ASP A 364 -24.69 -11.75 -7.60
C ASP A 364 -24.59 -10.45 -6.79
N LEU A 365 -24.12 -10.55 -5.54
CA LEU A 365 -23.84 -9.38 -4.72
C LEU A 365 -22.63 -8.59 -5.21
N GLY A 366 -21.75 -9.21 -5.99
CA GLY A 366 -20.53 -8.59 -6.47
C GLY A 366 -19.37 -8.68 -5.51
N CYS A 367 -19.29 -9.73 -4.73
CA CYS A 367 -18.12 -10.02 -3.89
C CYS A 367 -16.91 -10.33 -4.76
N ALA A 368 -15.73 -9.85 -4.37
CA ALA A 368 -14.47 -10.16 -5.03
C ALA A 368 -13.98 -11.57 -4.71
N VAL A 369 -14.25 -12.02 -3.49
CA VAL A 369 -13.95 -13.38 -2.99
C VAL A 369 -15.18 -13.92 -2.27
N THR A 370 -15.45 -15.21 -2.45
CA THR A 370 -16.40 -15.96 -1.63
C THR A 370 -15.62 -16.88 -0.71
N GLN A 371 -15.74 -16.71 0.61
CA GLN A 371 -15.16 -17.60 1.60
C GLN A 371 -16.25 -18.47 2.20
N LEU A 372 -16.17 -19.78 1.93
CA LEU A 372 -17.09 -20.77 2.47
C LEU A 372 -16.35 -21.68 3.45
N SER A 373 -16.94 -21.91 4.60
CA SER A 373 -16.39 -22.83 5.59
C SER A 373 -17.49 -23.72 6.18
N ALA A 374 -17.13 -24.92 6.58
CA ALA A 374 -18.05 -25.85 7.21
C ALA A 374 -17.37 -26.58 8.38
N GLY A 375 -18.11 -27.02 9.37
CA GLY A 375 -17.49 -27.85 10.39
C GLY A 375 -18.12 -27.81 11.78
N PRO A 376 -17.45 -28.49 12.72
CA PRO A 376 -16.13 -29.10 12.59
C PRO A 376 -16.13 -30.37 11.69
N ALA A 377 -15.04 -30.57 10.94
CA ALA A 377 -14.84 -31.80 10.15
C ALA A 377 -14.74 -33.04 11.06
N ARG A 378 -15.27 -34.14 10.58
CA ARG A 378 -15.27 -35.43 11.31
C ARG A 378 -14.24 -36.41 10.77
N ALA A 379 -13.95 -36.31 9.47
CA ALA A 379 -13.05 -37.22 8.76
C ALA A 379 -12.31 -36.49 7.63
N LEU A 380 -11.28 -37.11 7.10
CA LEU A 380 -10.45 -36.59 6.01
C LEU A 380 -11.26 -36.38 4.70
N GLU A 381 -12.28 -37.22 4.51
CA GLU A 381 -13.18 -37.19 3.35
C GLU A 381 -13.94 -35.83 3.26
N ASP A 382 -14.22 -35.20 4.40
CA ASP A 382 -14.83 -33.86 4.45
C ASP A 382 -13.91 -32.82 3.79
N ASP A 383 -12.58 -32.94 4.01
CA ASP A 383 -11.60 -32.04 3.42
C ASP A 383 -11.48 -32.23 1.90
N PHE A 384 -11.49 -33.48 1.43
CA PHE A 384 -11.52 -33.74 -0.01
C PHE A 384 -12.79 -33.24 -0.67
N SER A 385 -13.94 -33.33 -0.01
CA SER A 385 -15.20 -32.79 -0.51
C SER A 385 -15.17 -31.29 -0.70
N ALA A 386 -14.58 -30.53 0.25
CA ALA A 386 -14.36 -29.10 0.16
C ALA A 386 -13.45 -28.71 -1.03
N VAL A 387 -12.36 -29.44 -1.19
CA VAL A 387 -11.39 -29.23 -2.28
C VAL A 387 -12.03 -29.53 -3.64
N ALA A 388 -12.74 -30.66 -3.75
CA ALA A 388 -13.45 -31.07 -4.97
C ALA A 388 -14.50 -30.02 -5.38
N PHE A 389 -15.25 -29.47 -4.43
CA PHE A 389 -16.18 -28.38 -4.66
C PHE A 389 -15.48 -27.16 -5.27
N ALA A 390 -14.40 -26.68 -4.67
CA ALA A 390 -13.63 -25.57 -5.21
C ALA A 390 -13.08 -25.84 -6.61
N GLN A 391 -12.65 -27.07 -6.89
CA GLN A 391 -12.13 -27.46 -8.18
C GLN A 391 -13.24 -27.53 -9.25
N SER A 392 -14.42 -28.05 -8.92
CA SER A 392 -15.56 -28.10 -9.83
C SER A 392 -15.99 -26.71 -10.28
N LEU A 393 -16.05 -25.74 -9.38
CA LEU A 393 -16.37 -24.36 -9.72
C LEU A 393 -15.33 -23.71 -10.64
N ARG A 394 -14.04 -24.04 -10.46
CA ARG A 394 -12.97 -23.53 -11.35
C ARG A 394 -13.06 -24.08 -12.77
N GLN A 395 -13.56 -25.30 -12.94
CA GLN A 395 -13.68 -25.96 -14.23
C GLN A 395 -14.95 -25.56 -14.97
N THR A 396 -16.07 -25.32 -14.26
CA THR A 396 -17.39 -25.06 -14.85
C THR A 396 -17.66 -23.59 -15.12
N ALA A 397 -17.03 -22.69 -14.37
CA ALA A 397 -17.15 -21.28 -14.65
C ALA A 397 -16.11 -20.88 -15.71
N ALA A 398 -16.55 -20.33 -16.86
CA ALA A 398 -15.73 -19.35 -17.56
C ALA A 398 -15.18 -18.42 -16.48
N PRO A 399 -13.90 -17.95 -16.52
CA PRO A 399 -13.25 -17.32 -15.37
C PRO A 399 -14.18 -16.31 -14.73
N GLY A 400 -14.92 -16.75 -13.73
CA GLY A 400 -15.95 -15.98 -13.04
C GLY A 400 -15.30 -14.83 -12.31
N PRO A 401 -15.98 -13.71 -12.11
CA PRO A 401 -15.41 -12.50 -11.48
C PRO A 401 -15.05 -12.74 -10.01
N THR A 402 -15.52 -13.82 -9.39
CA THR A 402 -15.37 -14.07 -7.95
C THR A 402 -14.45 -15.25 -7.68
N ARG A 403 -13.40 -15.01 -6.90
CA ARG A 403 -12.48 -16.05 -6.42
C ARG A 403 -13.11 -16.80 -5.24
N ILE A 404 -12.73 -18.06 -5.06
CA ILE A 404 -13.29 -18.90 -4.00
C ILE A 404 -12.21 -19.37 -3.02
N SER A 405 -12.49 -19.24 -1.73
CA SER A 405 -11.75 -19.76 -0.59
C SER A 405 -12.63 -20.77 0.13
N VAL A 406 -12.18 -22.01 0.30
CA VAL A 406 -12.96 -23.08 0.95
C VAL A 406 -12.11 -23.82 1.96
N PHE A 407 -12.67 -24.12 3.12
CA PHE A 407 -12.02 -24.96 4.11
C PHE A 407 -13.01 -25.48 5.16
N ASN A 408 -12.64 -26.57 5.81
CA ASN A 408 -13.33 -27.03 6.99
C ASN A 408 -12.71 -26.49 8.27
N THR A 409 -13.47 -26.51 9.37
CA THR A 409 -13.00 -26.16 10.72
C THR A 409 -12.78 -27.42 11.55
N GLY A 410 -12.18 -27.27 12.75
CA GLY A 410 -11.77 -28.37 13.61
C GLY A 410 -10.42 -28.99 13.23
N ASP A 411 -9.87 -29.79 14.13
CA ASP A 411 -8.56 -30.40 13.93
C ASP A 411 -8.50 -31.31 12.69
N SER A 412 -9.57 -32.06 12.42
CA SER A 412 -9.68 -32.91 11.24
C SER A 412 -9.83 -32.11 9.94
N GLY A 413 -10.20 -30.83 10.01
CA GLY A 413 -10.39 -29.93 8.86
C GLY A 413 -9.13 -29.18 8.40
N ARG A 414 -8.00 -29.38 9.08
CA ARG A 414 -6.75 -28.63 8.81
C ARG A 414 -6.17 -28.84 7.43
N LEU A 415 -6.35 -30.03 6.85
CA LEU A 415 -5.81 -30.32 5.52
C LEU A 415 -6.47 -29.46 4.44
N SER A 416 -7.79 -29.23 4.53
CA SER A 416 -8.50 -28.35 3.57
C SER A 416 -7.98 -26.92 3.59
N ARG A 417 -7.53 -26.42 4.75
CA ARG A 417 -6.86 -25.10 4.85
C ARG A 417 -5.52 -25.06 4.13
N VAL A 418 -4.73 -26.14 4.20
CA VAL A 418 -3.47 -26.24 3.46
C VAL A 418 -3.71 -26.27 1.95
N LEU A 419 -4.74 -27.01 1.52
CA LEU A 419 -5.11 -27.19 0.11
C LEU A 419 -5.86 -25.96 -0.47
N ASN A 420 -6.36 -25.07 0.38
CA ASN A 420 -7.01 -23.85 -0.05
C ASN A 420 -5.99 -22.91 -0.72
N ARG A 421 -6.37 -22.33 -1.86
CA ARG A 421 -5.46 -21.52 -2.68
C ARG A 421 -5.62 -20.01 -2.53
N VAL A 422 -6.74 -19.56 -1.95
CA VAL A 422 -7.09 -18.13 -1.94
C VAL A 422 -7.33 -17.67 -0.51
N LEU A 423 -6.54 -16.70 -0.06
CA LEU A 423 -6.71 -16.00 1.21
C LEU A 423 -6.96 -16.96 2.39
N THR A 424 -6.13 -17.98 2.51
CA THR A 424 -6.22 -18.94 3.62
C THR A 424 -5.98 -18.22 4.95
N PRO A 425 -6.92 -18.25 5.90
CA PRO A 425 -6.72 -17.70 7.24
C PRO A 425 -5.61 -18.46 7.98
N VAL A 426 -4.61 -17.73 8.49
CA VAL A 426 -3.50 -18.25 9.27
C VAL A 426 -3.24 -17.35 10.48
N VAL A 427 -2.54 -17.91 11.50
CA VAL A 427 -2.04 -17.14 12.66
C VAL A 427 -0.52 -17.20 12.69
N LEU A 428 0.12 -16.28 13.41
CA LEU A 428 1.55 -16.38 13.72
C LEU A 428 1.77 -17.50 14.73
N SER A 429 3.04 -17.90 14.95
CA SER A 429 3.45 -18.97 15.85
C SER A 429 2.73 -18.93 17.21
N THR A 430 2.52 -20.11 17.80
CA THR A 430 1.76 -20.35 19.03
C THR A 430 2.51 -19.99 20.33
N ASP A 431 3.52 -19.14 20.30
CA ASP A 431 4.27 -18.77 21.50
C ASP A 431 3.44 -17.97 22.50
N LYS A 432 3.45 -18.47 23.73
CA LYS A 432 2.44 -18.34 24.77
C LYS A 432 2.24 -16.93 25.39
N SER A 433 3.06 -15.94 25.08
CA SER A 433 3.05 -14.67 25.83
C SER A 433 2.19 -13.54 25.22
N THR A 434 2.08 -13.49 23.89
CA THR A 434 1.30 -12.42 23.20
C THR A 434 -0.07 -12.96 22.71
N ILE A 435 -0.19 -14.27 22.61
CA ILE A 435 -1.35 -14.99 22.04
C ILE A 435 -2.30 -15.54 23.11
N ALA A 436 -1.93 -15.53 24.39
CA ALA A 436 -2.80 -16.10 25.42
C ALA A 436 -4.19 -15.39 25.44
N ASN A 437 -4.22 -14.07 25.25
CA ASN A 437 -5.47 -13.31 25.08
C ASN A 437 -6.10 -13.54 23.69
N ALA A 438 -5.29 -13.69 22.65
CA ALA A 438 -5.74 -14.04 21.31
C ALA A 438 -6.22 -15.49 21.20
N MET A 439 -5.66 -16.43 21.97
CA MET A 439 -6.09 -17.83 22.01
C MET A 439 -7.47 -18.02 22.64
N GLY A 440 -7.84 -17.20 23.64
CA GLY A 440 -9.22 -17.17 24.15
C GLY A 440 -10.22 -16.80 23.07
N PHE A 441 -9.91 -15.75 22.30
CA PHE A 441 -10.71 -15.28 21.18
C PHE A 441 -10.84 -16.32 20.04
N ILE A 442 -9.72 -16.99 19.68
CA ILE A 442 -9.69 -18.03 18.64
C ILE A 442 -10.57 -19.24 19.04
N LYS A 443 -10.54 -19.64 20.31
CA LYS A 443 -11.35 -20.77 20.80
C LYS A 443 -12.85 -20.51 20.79
N GLU A 444 -13.27 -19.25 20.90
CA GLU A 444 -14.68 -18.86 20.92
C GLU A 444 -15.26 -18.64 19.53
N ASP A 445 -14.42 -18.57 18.49
CA ASP A 445 -14.85 -18.31 17.12
C ASP A 445 -14.85 -19.60 16.28
N PRO A 446 -16.03 -20.13 15.93
CA PRO A 446 -16.13 -21.41 15.20
C PRO A 446 -15.42 -21.43 13.84
N GLU A 447 -15.28 -20.29 13.17
CA GLU A 447 -14.57 -20.22 11.89
C GLU A 447 -13.04 -20.37 12.05
N LEU A 448 -12.52 -20.09 13.24
CA LEU A 448 -11.10 -20.18 13.55
C LEU A 448 -10.71 -21.52 14.20
N ASP A 449 -11.69 -22.36 14.51
CA ASP A 449 -11.43 -23.69 15.05
C ASP A 449 -10.59 -24.50 14.04
N GLY A 450 -9.49 -25.13 14.52
CA GLY A 450 -8.54 -25.82 13.67
C GLY A 450 -7.68 -24.91 12.79
N ILE A 451 -7.55 -23.61 13.08
CA ILE A 451 -6.69 -22.70 12.34
C ILE A 451 -5.22 -23.14 12.41
N ILE A 452 -4.51 -23.00 11.32
CA ILE A 452 -3.10 -23.38 11.20
C ILE A 452 -2.21 -22.13 11.33
N THR A 453 -0.96 -22.35 11.78
CA THR A 453 0.03 -21.27 11.78
C THR A 453 0.55 -21.03 10.37
N LEU A 454 1.10 -19.84 10.15
CA LEU A 454 1.76 -19.50 8.88
C LEU A 454 2.88 -20.49 8.56
N GLN A 455 3.68 -20.85 9.55
CA GLN A 455 4.77 -21.82 9.40
C GLN A 455 4.22 -23.20 9.00
N GLN A 456 3.21 -23.72 9.70
CA GLN A 456 2.56 -25.00 9.34
C GLN A 456 2.01 -24.97 7.91
N ALA A 457 1.35 -23.88 7.51
CA ALA A 457 0.83 -23.73 6.15
C ALA A 457 1.93 -23.80 5.09
N GLN A 458 3.10 -23.23 5.37
CA GLN A 458 4.25 -23.22 4.47
C GLN A 458 4.93 -24.59 4.39
N GLU A 459 5.25 -25.18 5.53
CA GLU A 459 5.87 -26.50 5.64
C GLU A 459 4.99 -27.57 4.96
N MET A 460 3.70 -27.60 5.26
CA MET A 460 2.78 -28.57 4.67
C MET A 460 2.58 -28.34 3.16
N SER A 461 2.59 -27.10 2.67
CA SER A 461 2.54 -26.84 1.22
C SER A 461 3.75 -27.40 0.49
N SER A 462 4.91 -27.41 1.13
CA SER A 462 6.14 -28.02 0.61
C SER A 462 6.10 -29.55 0.71
N CYS A 463 5.69 -30.11 1.85
CA CYS A 463 5.60 -31.55 2.07
C CYS A 463 4.56 -32.26 1.19
N THR A 464 3.47 -31.54 0.85
CA THR A 464 2.39 -32.10 -0.01
C THR A 464 2.63 -31.84 -1.51
N PHE A 465 3.83 -31.40 -1.90
CA PHE A 465 4.22 -31.10 -3.28
C PHE A 465 3.32 -30.10 -4.00
N ILE A 466 2.55 -29.30 -3.27
CA ILE A 466 1.75 -28.20 -3.83
C ILE A 466 2.66 -27.07 -4.29
N SER A 467 3.76 -26.84 -3.58
CA SER A 467 4.81 -25.90 -3.92
C SER A 467 6.04 -26.63 -4.42
N SER A 468 6.47 -26.36 -5.65
CA SER A 468 7.70 -26.93 -6.20
C SER A 468 8.93 -26.26 -5.59
N SER A 469 10.01 -27.04 -5.39
CA SER A 469 11.32 -26.49 -5.07
C SER A 469 11.87 -25.78 -6.31
N LEU A 470 12.26 -24.51 -6.18
CA LEU A 470 12.82 -23.73 -7.27
C LEU A 470 14.26 -23.32 -6.96
N GLY A 471 15.08 -23.28 -8.00
CA GLY A 471 16.43 -22.78 -7.99
C GLY A 471 16.52 -21.32 -8.44
N PHE A 472 17.15 -20.50 -7.63
CA PHE A 472 17.45 -19.11 -7.95
C PHE A 472 18.95 -18.89 -7.93
N CYS A 473 19.46 -17.95 -8.72
CA CYS A 473 20.88 -17.61 -8.66
C CYS A 473 21.18 -16.17 -9.01
N SER A 474 22.34 -15.69 -8.56
CA SER A 474 23.00 -14.52 -9.10
C SER A 474 23.97 -14.94 -10.20
N PHE A 475 24.00 -14.22 -11.32
CA PHE A 475 24.89 -14.43 -12.44
C PHE A 475 25.69 -13.16 -12.75
N GLY A 476 27.01 -13.28 -12.85
CA GLY A 476 27.93 -12.18 -13.15
C GLY A 476 29.37 -12.68 -13.33
N SER A 477 30.28 -11.77 -13.70
CA SER A 477 31.69 -12.14 -13.88
C SER A 477 32.48 -12.17 -12.58
N VAL A 478 32.15 -11.32 -11.61
CA VAL A 478 32.80 -11.23 -10.29
C VAL A 478 31.73 -11.04 -9.22
N ILE A 479 31.19 -12.14 -8.72
CA ILE A 479 30.07 -12.12 -7.77
C ILE A 479 30.19 -13.17 -6.64
N ALA A 480 31.35 -13.86 -6.53
CA ALA A 480 31.55 -14.89 -5.51
C ALA A 480 31.35 -14.38 -4.07
N HIS A 481 31.62 -13.10 -3.85
CA HIS A 481 31.45 -12.44 -2.55
C HIS A 481 30.01 -11.97 -2.26
N SER A 482 29.06 -12.25 -3.15
CA SER A 482 27.66 -11.85 -2.97
C SER A 482 27.04 -12.44 -1.72
N ILE A 483 26.44 -11.58 -0.87
CA ILE A 483 25.69 -12.00 0.31
C ILE A 483 24.28 -12.52 -0.05
N ALA A 484 23.83 -12.39 -1.30
CA ALA A 484 22.50 -12.79 -1.73
C ALA A 484 22.15 -14.24 -1.39
N PRO A 485 23.02 -15.26 -1.57
CA PRO A 485 22.71 -16.63 -1.16
C PRO A 485 22.40 -16.76 0.33
N SER A 486 23.21 -16.15 1.18
CA SER A 486 23.02 -16.20 2.63
C SER A 486 21.70 -15.55 3.05
N VAL A 487 21.37 -14.38 2.50
CA VAL A 487 20.14 -13.65 2.79
C VAL A 487 18.91 -14.42 2.28
N HIS A 488 18.91 -14.85 1.02
CA HIS A 488 17.76 -15.54 0.42
C HIS A 488 17.53 -16.91 1.01
N ASN A 489 18.58 -17.72 1.23
CA ASN A 489 18.43 -19.03 1.82
C ASN A 489 17.97 -18.97 3.28
N ALA A 490 18.46 -18.00 4.07
CA ALA A 490 17.94 -17.74 5.40
C ALA A 490 16.46 -17.34 5.38
N ALA A 491 16.07 -16.48 4.43
CA ALA A 491 14.68 -16.10 4.24
C ALA A 491 13.81 -17.29 3.81
N PHE A 492 14.27 -18.12 2.88
CA PHE A 492 13.55 -19.34 2.47
C PHE A 492 13.36 -20.30 3.64
N ALA A 493 14.42 -20.52 4.44
CA ALA A 493 14.33 -21.35 5.63
C ALA A 493 13.35 -20.79 6.68
N ALA A 494 13.42 -19.47 6.96
CA ALA A 494 12.51 -18.80 7.89
C ALA A 494 11.04 -18.86 7.43
N LEU A 495 10.82 -18.87 6.11
CA LEU A 495 9.49 -18.97 5.50
C LEU A 495 9.06 -20.42 5.24
N GLY A 496 9.84 -21.44 5.61
CA GLY A 496 9.52 -22.84 5.36
C GLY A 496 9.45 -23.20 3.87
N LEU A 497 10.16 -22.47 3.01
CA LEU A 497 10.21 -22.71 1.57
C LEU A 497 11.38 -23.61 1.21
N SER A 498 11.15 -24.61 0.34
CA SER A 498 12.18 -25.55 -0.13
C SER A 498 13.05 -25.00 -1.27
N HIS A 499 13.01 -23.70 -1.52
CA HIS A 499 13.76 -23.04 -2.56
C HIS A 499 15.25 -22.93 -2.22
N ARG A 500 16.09 -22.76 -3.25
CA ARG A 500 17.53 -22.61 -3.11
C ARG A 500 18.02 -21.43 -3.91
N TYR A 501 18.97 -20.68 -3.35
CA TYR A 501 19.64 -19.58 -4.00
C TYR A 501 21.14 -19.83 -4.07
N GLY A 502 21.72 -19.73 -5.27
CA GLY A 502 23.15 -19.93 -5.52
C GLY A 502 23.80 -18.75 -6.24
N VAL A 503 25.06 -18.93 -6.60
CA VAL A 503 25.86 -18.00 -7.42
C VAL A 503 26.43 -18.78 -8.60
N THR A 504 26.37 -18.18 -9.78
CA THR A 504 27.05 -18.68 -10.97
C THR A 504 27.97 -17.56 -11.49
N GLU A 505 29.26 -17.68 -11.18
CA GLU A 505 30.29 -16.78 -11.65
C GLU A 505 30.84 -17.25 -12.99
N SER A 506 30.80 -16.40 -14.01
CA SER A 506 31.30 -16.75 -15.32
C SER A 506 31.48 -15.55 -16.23
N ASP A 507 32.49 -15.61 -17.09
CA ASP A 507 32.68 -14.70 -18.22
C ASP A 507 31.97 -15.16 -19.51
N ASP A 508 31.29 -16.32 -19.46
CA ASP A 508 30.53 -16.87 -20.59
C ASP A 508 29.03 -16.73 -20.35
N LEU A 509 28.38 -15.92 -21.15
CA LEU A 509 26.92 -15.69 -21.09
C LEU A 509 26.10 -16.96 -21.39
N ASN A 510 26.65 -17.95 -22.12
CA ASN A 510 25.95 -19.21 -22.38
C ASN A 510 25.70 -20.03 -21.12
N LYS A 511 26.49 -19.84 -20.06
CA LYS A 511 26.22 -20.47 -18.76
C LYS A 511 24.96 -19.93 -18.11
N ALA A 512 24.61 -18.64 -18.34
CA ALA A 512 23.32 -18.10 -17.90
C ALA A 512 22.17 -18.84 -18.59
N LEU A 513 22.29 -19.09 -19.88
CA LEU A 513 21.28 -19.83 -20.66
C LEU A 513 21.08 -21.25 -20.11
N ALA A 514 22.16 -21.95 -19.79
CA ALA A 514 22.08 -23.28 -19.19
C ALA A 514 21.34 -23.29 -17.84
N VAL A 515 21.56 -22.26 -17.00
CA VAL A 515 20.84 -22.10 -15.74
C VAL A 515 19.35 -21.80 -15.97
N MET A 516 19.04 -20.93 -16.94
CA MET A 516 17.66 -20.51 -17.25
C MET A 516 16.81 -21.65 -17.84
N HIS A 517 17.41 -22.67 -18.44
CA HIS A 517 16.74 -23.86 -18.96
C HIS A 517 16.69 -25.04 -17.96
N ALA A 518 17.16 -24.85 -16.73
CA ALA A 518 17.02 -25.89 -15.71
C ALA A 518 15.54 -26.13 -15.37
N SER A 519 15.16 -27.38 -15.14
CA SER A 519 13.75 -27.76 -14.87
C SER A 519 13.17 -27.14 -13.61
N ASP A 520 14.05 -26.81 -12.65
CA ASP A 520 13.72 -26.13 -11.39
C ASP A 520 13.99 -24.62 -11.41
N PHE A 521 14.24 -24.03 -12.57
CA PHE A 521 14.55 -22.61 -12.67
C PHE A 521 13.42 -21.74 -12.11
N GLY A 522 13.73 -20.96 -11.07
CA GLY A 522 12.82 -19.99 -10.42
C GLY A 522 13.13 -18.54 -10.78
N GLY A 523 14.40 -18.21 -11.02
CA GLY A 523 14.81 -16.85 -11.39
C GLY A 523 16.30 -16.61 -11.30
N LEU A 524 16.75 -15.57 -11.99
CA LEU A 524 18.15 -15.18 -12.06
C LEU A 524 18.30 -13.68 -11.84
N ALA A 525 19.17 -13.30 -10.89
CA ALA A 525 19.62 -11.92 -10.72
C ALA A 525 20.86 -11.69 -11.58
N CYS A 526 20.75 -10.78 -12.55
CA CYS A 526 21.82 -10.47 -13.50
C CYS A 526 22.67 -9.30 -12.98
N ALA A 527 23.96 -9.58 -12.76
CA ALA A 527 24.95 -8.58 -12.36
C ALA A 527 25.79 -8.07 -13.53
N ASN A 528 26.70 -7.17 -13.23
CA ASN A 528 27.64 -6.65 -14.23
C ASN A 528 28.57 -7.76 -14.77
N PRO A 529 28.97 -7.70 -16.05
CA PRO A 529 28.63 -6.69 -17.06
C PRO A 529 27.36 -7.02 -17.88
N TYR A 530 26.60 -8.06 -17.53
CA TYR A 530 25.64 -8.76 -18.38
C TYR A 530 24.25 -8.12 -18.47
N LYS A 531 23.92 -7.09 -17.67
CA LYS A 531 22.57 -6.50 -17.62
C LYS A 531 22.00 -6.04 -18.97
N GLN A 532 22.87 -5.65 -19.92
CA GLN A 532 22.44 -5.31 -21.28
C GLN A 532 22.52 -6.50 -22.24
N MET A 533 23.53 -7.34 -22.07
CA MET A 533 23.79 -8.46 -22.99
C MET A 533 22.75 -9.57 -22.85
N ILE A 534 22.23 -9.81 -21.65
CA ILE A 534 21.26 -10.87 -21.37
C ILE A 534 19.93 -10.66 -22.11
N ILE A 535 19.61 -9.42 -22.51
CA ILE A 535 18.38 -9.07 -23.24
C ILE A 535 18.21 -9.94 -24.50
N SER A 536 19.30 -10.25 -25.20
CA SER A 536 19.28 -11.06 -26.42
C SER A 536 18.88 -12.53 -26.20
N LEU A 537 18.91 -13.00 -24.95
CA LEU A 537 18.55 -14.37 -24.56
C LEU A 537 17.11 -14.52 -24.04
N LEU A 538 16.35 -13.43 -24.02
CA LEU A 538 15.02 -13.40 -23.40
C LEU A 538 13.92 -13.35 -24.44
N ASP A 539 12.80 -14.03 -24.16
CA ASP A 539 11.61 -14.02 -25.02
C ASP A 539 10.85 -12.70 -24.91
N GLU A 540 10.78 -12.15 -23.72
CA GLU A 540 10.06 -10.90 -23.45
C GLU A 540 10.81 -10.05 -22.42
N ILE A 541 10.71 -8.73 -22.58
CA ILE A 541 11.20 -7.77 -21.60
C ILE A 541 10.09 -6.79 -21.24
N SER A 542 10.05 -6.36 -20.00
CA SER A 542 9.09 -5.35 -19.57
C SER A 542 9.29 -4.00 -20.26
N ASP A 543 8.26 -3.17 -20.31
CA ASP A 543 8.36 -1.81 -20.84
C ASP A 543 9.40 -0.98 -20.08
N HIS A 544 9.54 -1.21 -18.77
CA HIS A 544 10.54 -0.56 -17.93
C HIS A 544 11.96 -1.00 -18.30
N ALA A 545 12.20 -2.30 -18.38
CA ALA A 545 13.51 -2.84 -18.78
C ALA A 545 13.88 -2.41 -20.19
N CYS A 546 12.93 -2.34 -21.11
CA CYS A 546 13.10 -1.84 -22.47
C CYS A 546 13.52 -0.35 -22.47
N ALA A 547 12.83 0.51 -21.73
CA ALA A 547 13.16 1.92 -21.60
C ALA A 547 14.53 2.14 -20.96
N ILE A 548 14.86 1.40 -19.91
CA ILE A 548 16.16 1.42 -19.24
C ILE A 548 17.26 0.86 -20.16
N ASN A 549 16.91 -0.09 -21.03
CA ASN A 549 17.83 -0.90 -21.85
C ASN A 549 18.84 -1.66 -20.98
N ALA A 550 18.34 -2.27 -19.90
CA ALA A 550 19.08 -3.18 -19.03
C ALA A 550 18.12 -4.06 -18.23
N VAL A 551 18.46 -5.32 -18.04
CA VAL A 551 17.75 -6.32 -17.26
C VAL A 551 18.61 -6.72 -16.07
N ASN A 552 18.05 -6.69 -14.86
CA ASN A 552 18.71 -7.20 -13.67
C ASN A 552 18.03 -8.45 -13.09
N THR A 553 16.83 -8.79 -13.56
CA THR A 553 16.03 -9.92 -13.06
C THR A 553 15.44 -10.67 -14.23
N VAL A 554 15.64 -12.00 -14.26
CA VAL A 554 15.03 -12.92 -15.24
C VAL A 554 14.19 -13.92 -14.48
N TYR A 555 12.97 -14.19 -14.98
CA TYR A 555 12.05 -15.15 -14.38
C TYR A 555 11.27 -15.92 -15.46
N PRO A 556 10.88 -17.18 -15.18
CA PRO A 556 10.09 -17.99 -16.10
C PRO A 556 8.60 -17.64 -15.98
N ARG A 557 7.91 -17.46 -17.12
CA ARG A 557 6.46 -17.28 -17.17
C ARG A 557 5.82 -18.46 -17.90
N ARG A 558 5.07 -19.29 -17.19
CA ARG A 558 4.31 -20.39 -17.78
C ARG A 558 3.05 -19.88 -18.43
N THR A 559 2.80 -20.25 -19.68
CA THR A 559 1.57 -19.97 -20.42
C THR A 559 0.87 -21.28 -20.75
N PRO A 560 -0.48 -21.34 -20.69
CA PRO A 560 -1.22 -22.57 -21.00
C PRO A 560 -1.02 -23.09 -22.43
N SER A 561 -0.52 -22.26 -23.33
CA SER A 561 -0.35 -22.55 -24.74
C SER A 561 1.05 -23.05 -25.14
N LYS A 562 2.00 -23.07 -24.21
CA LYS A 562 3.40 -23.48 -24.48
C LYS A 562 3.86 -24.46 -23.41
N ASP A 563 4.53 -25.53 -23.83
CA ASP A 563 5.12 -26.53 -22.92
C ASP A 563 6.34 -25.95 -22.17
N GLU A 564 7.12 -25.09 -22.82
CA GLU A 564 8.25 -24.40 -22.20
C GLU A 564 7.86 -23.00 -21.68
N PRO A 565 8.38 -22.61 -20.49
CA PRO A 565 8.15 -21.29 -19.96
C PRO A 565 8.86 -20.23 -20.79
N LEU A 566 8.23 -19.07 -20.96
CA LEU A 566 8.86 -17.90 -21.54
C LEU A 566 9.83 -17.27 -20.54
N LEU A 567 11.03 -16.95 -20.99
CA LEU A 567 12.02 -16.19 -20.21
C LEU A 567 11.72 -14.70 -20.26
N CYS A 568 11.28 -14.14 -19.15
CA CYS A 568 10.88 -12.74 -19.03
C CYS A 568 11.96 -11.94 -18.29
N GLY A 569 12.31 -10.76 -18.82
CA GLY A 569 13.28 -9.86 -18.23
C GLY A 569 12.67 -8.60 -17.63
N GLU A 570 13.17 -8.21 -16.48
CA GLU A 570 12.74 -7.01 -15.76
C GLU A 570 13.93 -6.23 -15.21
N ASN A 571 13.72 -4.96 -14.90
CA ASN A 571 14.67 -4.16 -14.16
C ASN A 571 14.03 -3.63 -12.87
N THR A 572 14.50 -4.10 -11.75
CA THR A 572 14.01 -3.72 -10.41
C THR A 572 14.90 -2.66 -9.73
N ASP A 573 16.09 -2.37 -10.27
CA ASP A 573 17.04 -1.42 -9.69
C ASP A 573 16.42 -0.03 -9.55
N TRP A 574 15.70 0.45 -10.57
CA TRP A 574 15.07 1.77 -10.54
C TRP A 574 14.02 1.91 -9.45
N ILE A 575 13.30 0.81 -9.10
CA ILE A 575 12.30 0.80 -8.04
C ILE A 575 12.97 1.00 -6.68
N GLY A 576 14.08 0.27 -6.45
CA GLY A 576 14.89 0.41 -5.25
C GLY A 576 15.43 1.84 -5.08
N ILE A 577 15.99 2.42 -6.14
CA ILE A 577 16.51 3.79 -6.15
C ILE A 577 15.40 4.80 -5.84
N VAL A 578 14.25 4.69 -6.51
CA VAL A 578 13.08 5.57 -6.27
C VAL A 578 12.59 5.43 -4.83
N SER A 579 12.58 4.21 -4.30
CA SER A 579 12.18 3.96 -2.91
C SER A 579 13.12 4.62 -1.92
N CYS A 580 14.45 4.48 -2.11
CA CYS A 580 15.46 5.15 -1.29
C CYS A 580 15.32 6.67 -1.33
N ILE A 581 15.11 7.25 -2.53
CA ILE A 581 14.91 8.70 -2.68
C ILE A 581 13.65 9.13 -1.92
N LYS A 582 12.52 8.47 -2.15
CA LYS A 582 11.24 8.82 -1.50
C LYS A 582 11.30 8.73 0.01
N ASN A 583 11.99 7.74 0.54
CA ASN A 583 12.10 7.53 1.98
C ASN A 583 13.05 8.53 2.67
N SER A 584 14.04 9.06 1.94
CA SER A 584 15.09 9.92 2.51
C SER A 584 14.95 11.39 2.14
N LEU A 585 14.31 11.72 1.00
CA LEU A 585 14.17 13.10 0.55
C LEU A 585 13.09 13.82 1.36
N SER A 586 13.43 14.98 1.92
CA SER A 586 12.47 15.78 2.68
C SER A 586 11.31 16.28 1.80
N PRO A 587 10.10 16.49 2.34
CA PRO A 587 8.94 16.95 1.56
C PRO A 587 9.17 18.25 0.79
N ILE A 588 9.98 19.16 1.34
CA ILE A 588 10.33 20.44 0.70
C ILE A 588 11.17 20.26 -0.57
N ASN A 589 11.89 19.13 -0.67
CA ASN A 589 12.71 18.76 -1.81
C ASN A 589 12.01 17.80 -2.77
N THR A 590 10.73 17.50 -2.55
CA THR A 590 9.94 16.69 -3.49
C THR A 590 10.05 17.27 -4.90
N ALA A 591 10.15 16.39 -5.91
CA ALA A 591 10.40 16.80 -7.28
C ALA A 591 9.46 17.92 -7.76
N THR A 592 10.04 19.06 -8.04
CA THR A 592 9.39 20.26 -8.58
C THR A 592 10.07 20.61 -9.90
N LEU A 593 9.56 21.63 -10.62
CA LEU A 593 10.19 22.13 -11.84
C LEU A 593 11.65 22.63 -11.65
N LYS A 594 12.06 22.85 -10.39
CA LYS A 594 13.42 23.27 -10.02
C LYS A 594 14.25 22.15 -9.39
N THR A 595 13.76 20.91 -9.38
CA THR A 595 14.51 19.77 -8.83
C THR A 595 15.53 19.31 -9.83
N SER A 596 16.80 19.27 -9.43
CA SER A 596 17.91 18.74 -10.21
C SER A 596 18.56 17.55 -9.50
N ALA A 597 19.19 16.68 -10.30
CA ALA A 597 19.90 15.50 -9.80
C ALA A 597 21.26 15.34 -10.51
N LEU A 598 22.24 14.75 -9.82
CA LEU A 598 23.51 14.31 -10.39
C LEU A 598 23.57 12.78 -10.38
N VAL A 599 23.92 12.19 -11.53
CA VAL A 599 24.20 10.76 -11.66
C VAL A 599 25.65 10.57 -12.07
N ILE A 600 26.39 9.80 -11.27
CA ILE A 600 27.79 9.50 -11.49
C ILE A 600 27.89 8.05 -11.99
N GLY A 601 28.39 7.88 -13.23
CA GLY A 601 28.46 6.61 -13.93
C GLY A 601 27.59 6.58 -15.19
N ALA A 602 27.83 5.58 -16.06
CA ALA A 602 27.09 5.39 -17.32
C ALA A 602 26.78 3.90 -17.61
N GLY A 603 26.79 3.05 -16.60
CA GLY A 603 26.44 1.63 -16.67
C GLY A 603 24.96 1.33 -16.50
N GLY A 604 24.61 0.05 -16.32
CA GLY A 604 23.23 -0.41 -16.11
C GLY A 604 22.54 0.24 -14.92
N MET A 605 23.27 0.45 -13.81
CA MET A 605 22.73 1.14 -12.62
C MET A 605 22.47 2.62 -12.87
N ALA A 606 23.36 3.32 -13.57
CA ALA A 606 23.14 4.72 -13.94
C ALA A 606 21.93 4.88 -14.87
N ARG A 607 21.68 3.92 -15.75
CA ARG A 607 20.46 3.86 -16.58
C ARG A 607 19.20 3.74 -15.72
N ALA A 608 19.21 2.81 -14.77
CA ALA A 608 18.09 2.64 -13.84
C ALA A 608 17.88 3.88 -12.96
N ALA A 609 18.96 4.53 -12.51
CA ALA A 609 18.91 5.78 -11.75
C ALA A 609 18.26 6.92 -12.55
N ILE A 610 18.68 7.16 -13.78
CA ILE A 610 18.10 8.19 -14.65
C ILE A 610 16.62 7.90 -14.90
N TYR A 611 16.27 6.66 -15.21
CA TYR A 611 14.89 6.27 -15.42
C TYR A 611 14.03 6.53 -14.16
N GLY A 612 14.53 6.18 -12.97
CA GLY A 612 13.88 6.46 -11.70
C GLY A 612 13.70 7.96 -11.44
N LEU A 613 14.70 8.78 -11.76
CA LEU A 613 14.62 10.24 -11.65
C LEU A 613 13.57 10.84 -12.59
N LEU A 614 13.50 10.38 -13.84
CA LEU A 614 12.44 10.77 -14.78
C LEU A 614 11.05 10.39 -14.23
N HIS A 615 10.93 9.21 -13.67
CA HIS A 615 9.69 8.73 -13.04
C HIS A 615 9.28 9.56 -11.83
N LEU A 616 10.24 10.12 -11.09
CA LEU A 616 10.01 11.07 -10.01
C LEU A 616 9.65 12.48 -10.51
N GLY A 617 9.81 12.77 -11.80
CA GLY A 617 9.54 14.08 -12.39
C GLY A 617 10.67 15.09 -12.22
N VAL A 618 11.91 14.62 -12.08
CA VAL A 618 13.10 15.49 -12.08
C VAL A 618 13.30 16.08 -13.48
N THR A 619 13.51 17.39 -13.56
CA THR A 619 13.55 18.13 -14.84
C THR A 619 14.96 18.47 -15.32
N THR A 620 15.97 18.38 -14.44
CA THR A 620 17.37 18.63 -14.78
C THR A 620 18.23 17.51 -14.21
N ILE A 621 18.91 16.77 -15.10
CA ILE A 621 19.78 15.65 -14.73
C ILE A 621 21.19 15.91 -15.25
N PHE A 622 22.12 16.04 -14.33
CA PHE A 622 23.56 16.09 -14.61
C PHE A 622 24.09 14.65 -14.67
N ILE A 623 24.92 14.36 -15.67
CA ILE A 623 25.54 13.05 -15.83
C ILE A 623 27.05 13.22 -15.89
N HIS A 624 27.76 12.55 -14.99
CA HIS A 624 29.21 12.48 -15.01
C HIS A 624 29.69 11.04 -15.22
N ASN A 625 30.66 10.86 -16.11
CA ASN A 625 31.33 9.58 -16.28
C ASN A 625 32.78 9.80 -16.79
N ARG A 626 33.72 8.94 -16.34
CA ARG A 626 35.12 8.99 -16.78
C ARG A 626 35.26 9.01 -18.33
N THR A 627 34.44 8.20 -19.02
CA THR A 627 34.33 8.20 -20.47
C THR A 627 33.17 9.10 -20.88
N VAL A 628 33.47 10.31 -21.36
CA VAL A 628 32.47 11.34 -21.68
C VAL A 628 31.48 10.87 -22.76
N GLU A 629 31.95 10.13 -23.74
CA GLU A 629 31.16 9.61 -24.86
C GLU A 629 30.02 8.67 -24.36
N ARG A 630 30.28 7.89 -23.28
CA ARG A 630 29.27 7.04 -22.65
C ARG A 630 28.21 7.88 -21.98
N ALA A 631 28.57 8.97 -21.28
CA ALA A 631 27.64 9.89 -20.68
C ALA A 631 26.77 10.60 -21.73
N GLU A 632 27.37 11.03 -22.85
CA GLU A 632 26.65 11.65 -23.98
C GLU A 632 25.69 10.66 -24.66
N CYS A 633 26.12 9.40 -24.84
CA CYS A 633 25.24 8.35 -25.35
C CYS A 633 24.02 8.12 -24.41
N LEU A 634 24.27 8.11 -23.10
CA LEU A 634 23.26 7.94 -22.09
C LEU A 634 22.28 9.12 -22.10
N ALA A 635 22.77 10.36 -22.16
CA ALA A 635 21.96 11.57 -22.25
C ALA A 635 21.06 11.56 -23.49
N ARG A 636 21.61 11.19 -24.66
CA ARG A 636 20.83 11.07 -25.92
C ARG A 636 19.73 10.01 -25.81
N HIS A 637 20.04 8.84 -25.25
CA HIS A 637 19.05 7.77 -25.07
C HIS A 637 17.86 8.23 -24.26
N PHE A 638 18.09 8.87 -23.12
CA PHE A 638 17.01 9.32 -22.25
C PHE A 638 16.31 10.61 -22.70
N SER A 639 16.98 11.46 -23.50
CA SER A 639 16.31 12.57 -24.17
C SER A 639 15.22 12.06 -25.11
N HIS A 640 15.48 11.04 -25.91
CA HIS A 640 14.46 10.42 -26.78
C HIS A 640 13.29 9.79 -25.98
N ILE A 641 13.56 9.21 -24.80
CA ILE A 641 12.51 8.64 -23.93
C ILE A 641 11.65 9.75 -23.33
N ALA A 642 12.29 10.84 -22.88
CA ALA A 642 11.59 11.98 -22.29
C ALA A 642 10.74 12.76 -23.33
N GLU A 643 11.07 12.70 -24.61
CA GLU A 643 10.36 13.38 -25.70
C GLU A 643 9.16 12.59 -26.23
N ARG A 644 9.07 11.27 -25.98
CA ARG A 644 7.94 10.46 -26.45
C ARG A 644 6.68 10.74 -25.62
N PRO A 645 5.64 11.40 -26.17
CA PRO A 645 4.42 11.63 -25.41
C PRO A 645 3.65 10.32 -25.26
N GLY A 646 3.65 9.80 -24.04
CA GLY A 646 2.45 9.20 -23.51
C GLY A 646 2.01 7.83 -23.93
N GLU A 647 2.85 6.86 -24.33
CA GLU A 647 2.36 5.48 -24.45
C GLU A 647 2.87 4.51 -23.39
N LYS A 648 4.01 4.74 -22.77
CA LYS A 648 4.63 3.75 -21.86
C LYS A 648 5.11 4.25 -20.49
N LEU A 649 5.14 5.55 -20.24
CA LEU A 649 5.35 6.13 -18.91
C LEU A 649 4.04 6.29 -18.11
N ARG A 650 2.97 5.60 -18.54
CA ARG A 650 1.64 5.61 -17.90
C ARG A 650 1.56 4.67 -16.72
N SER A 651 2.21 4.98 -15.64
CA SER A 651 1.61 4.69 -14.34
C SER A 651 1.69 5.96 -13.51
N THR A 652 0.57 6.66 -13.42
CA THR A 652 0.22 7.75 -12.48
C THR A 652 0.32 9.22 -12.88
N ASP A 653 0.87 9.62 -14.03
CA ASP A 653 0.95 11.06 -14.35
C ASP A 653 0.12 11.44 -15.61
N ARG A 654 -1.16 11.78 -15.41
CA ARG A 654 -2.09 12.26 -16.45
C ARG A 654 -1.97 13.77 -16.73
N MET A 655 -0.79 14.35 -16.66
CA MET A 655 -0.58 15.69 -17.18
C MET A 655 0.13 15.64 -18.52
N ARG A 656 -0.53 16.15 -19.57
CA ARG A 656 0.11 16.43 -20.86
C ARG A 656 1.37 17.25 -20.62
N PRO A 657 2.52 16.91 -21.23
CA PRO A 657 3.69 17.77 -21.18
C PRO A 657 3.32 19.11 -21.88
N THR A 658 3.22 20.17 -21.12
CA THR A 658 3.37 21.52 -21.69
C THR A 658 4.82 21.65 -22.13
N GLU A 659 5.11 22.44 -23.15
CA GLU A 659 6.48 22.64 -23.69
C GLU A 659 7.50 23.04 -22.62
N GLU A 660 7.08 23.54 -21.46
CA GLU A 660 7.90 23.93 -20.31
C GLU A 660 8.46 22.75 -19.47
N ARG A 661 8.14 21.47 -19.78
CA ARG A 661 8.49 20.30 -18.96
C ARG A 661 9.48 19.34 -19.63
N ARG A 662 10.27 19.77 -20.57
CA ARG A 662 11.34 18.93 -21.15
C ARG A 662 12.43 18.70 -20.11
N CYS A 663 12.78 17.41 -19.86
CA CYS A 663 13.92 17.11 -19.02
C CYS A 663 15.21 17.52 -19.72
N ARG A 664 16.03 18.32 -19.04
CA ARG A 664 17.34 18.77 -19.52
C ARG A 664 18.41 17.80 -19.01
N PHE A 665 19.18 17.24 -19.94
CA PHE A 665 20.35 16.43 -19.62
C PHE A 665 21.62 17.25 -19.88
N THR A 666 22.52 17.29 -18.88
CA THR A 666 23.78 18.02 -18.97
C THR A 666 24.92 17.07 -18.63
N VAL A 667 25.84 16.87 -19.57
CA VAL A 667 27.02 16.05 -19.32
C VAL A 667 28.09 16.92 -18.64
N VAL A 668 28.51 16.49 -17.46
CA VAL A 668 29.55 17.17 -16.66
C VAL A 668 30.87 16.46 -16.91
N ARG A 669 31.82 17.15 -17.49
CA ARG A 669 33.12 16.58 -17.87
C ARG A 669 34.06 16.39 -16.69
N SER A 670 34.03 17.29 -15.72
CA SER A 670 34.85 17.21 -14.50
C SER A 670 34.01 17.57 -13.28
N LEU A 671 34.20 16.83 -12.19
CA LEU A 671 33.57 17.11 -10.88
C LEU A 671 34.47 18.01 -9.99
N THR A 672 35.73 18.25 -10.41
CA THR A 672 36.70 19.07 -9.63
C THR A 672 36.58 20.55 -9.92
N ASP A 673 36.04 20.94 -11.09
CA ASP A 673 35.84 22.34 -11.42
C ASP A 673 34.62 22.89 -10.71
N ALA A 674 34.75 24.11 -10.20
CA ALA A 674 33.62 24.84 -9.61
C ALA A 674 32.54 25.05 -10.68
N TYR A 675 31.61 24.09 -10.75
CA TYR A 675 30.46 24.20 -11.62
C TYR A 675 29.59 25.35 -11.11
N THR A 676 29.44 26.39 -11.89
CA THR A 676 28.53 27.47 -11.59
C THR A 676 27.14 27.11 -12.07
N PHE A 677 26.22 26.96 -11.13
CA PHE A 677 24.82 26.75 -11.47
C PHE A 677 24.24 28.08 -11.98
N ASP A 678 23.57 28.05 -13.13
CA ASP A 678 22.82 29.18 -13.66
C ASP A 678 21.69 29.54 -12.68
N GLU A 679 21.27 30.82 -12.65
CA GLU A 679 20.18 31.28 -11.75
C GLU A 679 18.86 30.48 -11.91
N GLU A 680 18.66 29.83 -13.06
CA GLU A 680 17.49 29.00 -13.35
C GLU A 680 17.64 27.55 -12.85
N VAL A 681 18.85 27.08 -12.54
CA VAL A 681 19.15 25.68 -12.18
C VAL A 681 19.69 25.63 -10.77
N CYS A 682 18.89 25.10 -9.86
CA CYS A 682 19.32 24.89 -8.47
C CYS A 682 20.38 23.76 -8.37
N PRO A 683 21.29 23.82 -7.37
CA PRO A 683 22.14 22.70 -7.01
C PRO A 683 21.34 21.41 -6.79
N PRO A 684 21.89 20.22 -7.11
CA PRO A 684 21.14 18.98 -7.02
C PRO A 684 20.70 18.68 -5.59
N SER A 685 19.45 18.25 -5.44
CA SER A 685 18.92 17.70 -4.19
C SER A 685 19.04 16.17 -4.14
N ILE A 686 19.42 15.55 -5.25
CA ILE A 686 19.60 14.10 -5.38
C ILE A 686 20.93 13.84 -6.07
N ILE A 687 21.80 13.10 -5.40
CA ILE A 687 23.09 12.67 -5.97
C ILE A 687 23.13 11.14 -5.90
N ILE A 688 23.40 10.48 -7.03
CA ILE A 688 23.46 9.03 -7.12
C ILE A 688 24.80 8.61 -7.66
N ASN A 689 25.60 7.92 -6.84
CA ASN A 689 26.84 7.28 -7.30
C ASN A 689 26.54 5.86 -7.78
N ALA A 690 26.75 5.61 -9.07
CA ALA A 690 26.53 4.34 -9.74
C ALA A 690 27.80 3.78 -10.39
N LEU A 691 28.97 4.15 -9.87
CA LEU A 691 30.25 3.59 -10.29
C LEU A 691 30.41 2.18 -9.68
N PRO A 692 30.99 1.21 -10.41
CA PRO A 692 31.36 -0.07 -9.83
C PRO A 692 32.55 0.09 -8.86
N ASP A 693 32.60 -0.72 -7.80
CA ASP A 693 33.79 -0.82 -6.95
C ASP A 693 34.97 -1.33 -7.80
N GLY A 694 36.05 -0.56 -7.80
CA GLY A 694 37.28 -0.96 -8.48
C GLY A 694 38.07 -1.95 -7.66
N GLU A 695 38.32 -3.14 -8.19
CA GLU A 695 39.07 -4.23 -7.53
C GLU A 695 40.52 -3.91 -7.15
N LYS A 696 41.05 -2.74 -7.44
CA LYS A 696 42.49 -2.47 -7.31
C LYS A 696 42.91 -1.24 -6.53
N GLU A 697 41.99 -0.37 -6.15
CA GLU A 697 42.27 0.71 -5.20
C GLU A 697 41.08 0.86 -4.27
N PRO A 698 41.31 0.92 -2.93
CA PRO A 698 40.22 1.24 -2.04
C PRO A 698 39.67 2.62 -2.48
N VAL A 699 38.37 2.71 -2.72
CA VAL A 699 37.64 3.96 -3.04
C VAL A 699 37.73 4.97 -1.86
N SER A 700 38.75 4.87 -1.03
CA SER A 700 39.17 5.90 -0.10
C SER A 700 39.80 7.12 -0.77
N SER A 701 40.11 7.12 -2.06
CA SER A 701 40.10 8.34 -2.83
C SER A 701 38.64 8.73 -3.05
N ALA A 702 38.01 9.21 -1.96
CA ALA A 702 36.72 9.85 -1.96
C ALA A 702 36.58 10.61 -3.27
N LEU A 703 35.51 10.33 -4.05
CA LEU A 703 35.08 11.25 -5.08
C LEU A 703 34.99 12.60 -4.37
N ASP A 704 36.02 13.43 -4.51
CA ASP A 704 36.01 14.80 -3.96
C ASP A 704 34.97 15.60 -4.74
N LEU A 705 33.70 15.37 -4.36
CA LEU A 705 32.61 16.16 -4.87
C LEU A 705 32.76 17.57 -4.28
N PRO A 706 32.92 18.59 -5.13
CA PRO A 706 33.00 19.97 -4.66
C PRO A 706 31.80 20.32 -3.80
N LEU A 707 32.00 21.07 -2.71
CA LEU A 707 30.95 21.51 -1.79
C LEU A 707 29.81 22.23 -2.51
N ALA A 708 30.05 22.81 -3.68
CA ALA A 708 29.05 23.44 -4.52
C ALA A 708 27.89 22.48 -4.89
N TRP A 709 28.17 21.17 -5.07
CA TRP A 709 27.15 20.17 -5.37
C TRP A 709 26.24 19.86 -4.18
N PHE A 710 26.66 20.18 -2.97
CA PHE A 710 25.89 20.03 -1.72
C PHE A 710 25.32 21.36 -1.19
N SER A 711 25.43 22.44 -1.95
CA SER A 711 25.10 23.81 -1.51
C SER A 711 23.60 24.11 -1.45
N ARG A 712 22.72 23.15 -1.68
CA ARG A 712 21.27 23.37 -1.62
C ARG A 712 20.82 23.70 -0.18
N PRO A 713 20.21 24.86 0.08
CA PRO A 713 19.86 25.30 1.45
C PRO A 713 18.87 24.36 2.16
N THR A 714 18.05 23.63 1.39
CA THR A 714 17.06 22.67 1.93
C THR A 714 17.61 21.27 2.10
N GLY A 715 18.93 21.07 1.88
CA GLY A 715 19.60 19.78 1.90
C GLY A 715 19.25 18.90 0.69
N GLY A 716 19.63 17.63 0.76
CA GLY A 716 19.41 16.65 -0.31
C GLY A 716 19.64 15.24 0.18
N VAL A 717 19.66 14.29 -0.78
CA VAL A 717 19.98 12.88 -0.55
C VAL A 717 21.14 12.46 -1.44
N TYR A 718 22.10 11.75 -0.84
CA TYR A 718 23.17 11.04 -1.53
C TYR A 718 22.91 9.54 -1.45
N ILE A 719 22.97 8.85 -2.58
CA ILE A 719 22.75 7.41 -2.69
C ILE A 719 24.02 6.79 -3.27
N GLU A 720 24.61 5.88 -2.50
CA GLU A 720 25.66 4.99 -2.94
C GLU A 720 25.03 3.68 -3.40
N VAL A 721 25.27 3.27 -4.66
CA VAL A 721 24.68 2.06 -5.22
C VAL A 721 25.69 0.92 -5.30
N CYS A 722 26.94 1.17 -4.97
CA CYS A 722 27.98 0.16 -4.93
C CYS A 722 28.01 -0.59 -3.60
N HIS A 723 28.37 -1.87 -3.67
CA HIS A 723 28.74 -2.66 -2.50
C HIS A 723 30.23 -2.37 -2.19
N SER A 724 30.51 -1.55 -1.20
CA SER A 724 31.79 -1.65 -0.54
C SER A 724 31.78 -2.97 0.24
N THR A 725 32.72 -3.86 0.01
CA THR A 725 33.08 -4.86 0.98
C THR A 725 33.32 -4.11 2.28
N LEU A 726 32.45 -4.27 3.26
CA LEU A 726 32.74 -3.87 4.64
C LEU A 726 33.97 -4.69 5.03
N GLY A 727 35.14 -4.11 4.83
CA GLY A 727 36.37 -4.59 5.44
C GLY A 727 36.21 -4.45 6.94
N ASP A 728 36.74 -5.43 7.66
CA ASP A 728 36.69 -5.65 9.10
C ASP A 728 36.73 -4.41 10.00
#